data_fc93352850ad5d9996dbc081e817c3bf
#
_entry.id   fc93352850ad5d9996dbc081e817c3bf
#
_cell.length_a   1.000
_cell.length_b   1.000
_cell.length_c   1.000
_cell.angle_alpha   90.00
_cell.angle_beta   90.00
_cell.angle_gamma   90.00
#
_symmetry.space_group_name_H-M   'P 1'
#
loop_
_entity.id
_entity.type
_entity.pdbx_description
1 polymer ?
#
loop_
_entity_poly.entity_id
_entity_poly.type
_entity_poly.pdbx_seq_one_letter_code
_entity_poly.pdbx_strand_id
1 'polypeptide(L)'
;MNVRSLFLLLIAFLFSSSTLFAAPEPAPTGTVGGKLLDQESKSPLDNVTVFIYQGTSSKPVKVVNTDEKGVFIFSDMLPGEYRVEAGFLGFLPFEEVVQVLADQQTHLGEIVLKTDAKALKVIEVTGLRSTMKLEVDKRVFSVDQSVAAAGASTSDILKNIPSVEVDAEGTVSLRNSSNVIIWINGKPSGLTSDNQAQVLEQMPAESIDRIEVITNPSAKYSAEGSAGIINIILKKDRKAGYYGSLRAGVSSPLGYNFGGNINYSSPKWDLYANLGTRSDNRDGSGSTNRETYSTLGGITTTEYLNSTTNRNMTHGGLFFRAGADYHINDKHTLSLSGFGMNGNRDFSSDILYSYLDNNKQLTKTRQRNSIENGGHNNYELELDYQWEIGPEHNLHAILSAGRELSPDKSSYTQSDPLSNSDLFRQDGKGSEKEDGMEFQLDYTRKFSEKWKLETGWKTNMESRSSDDLIRNLTAASWIDFSKNKFDYAEQIHAAYATLTGKLTPKFGYQLGLRAEQTLVNFTSTNELTNTPVSHEKNYLKLFPTIFANYTFSEGADMQLNYSRRINRPRGRALNPFVNISDSTNIWVGNPDLDPEYSNNFEMNFLKTWTDHTLSAALYHRISEQVIQDIRYMDNGVMKQTPENVTNSTSTGLELVAKDKLFKILETTTTLNLYNQSMDGFTYRGQAYDGTNGFSWNVRMNGQIMLPWAMIGQVSAFYSAPRIVAQGTMKAAYSLDLGLRKSFWNRNLQVSLNGQNLLNSFKFENTTSGPGFSQVTSNQFFGRTLRLNVTWNFGNLMPKEKEEKGNNQENAGGGEGDF
;
A
#
# COMPACT_ATOMS: atom_id res chain seq x y z
N MET A 1 -26.36 -30.77 12.17
CA MET A 1 -26.93 -29.84 13.20
C MET A 1 -27.00 -28.47 12.52
N ASN A 2 -28.20 -27.91 12.43
CA ASN A 2 -28.45 -26.69 11.64
C ASN A 2 -27.88 -25.43 12.31
N VAL A 3 -27.27 -24.54 11.53
CA VAL A 3 -26.65 -23.28 11.93
C VAL A 3 -27.59 -22.37 12.76
N ARG A 4 -28.91 -22.53 12.64
CA ARG A 4 -29.94 -21.82 13.42
C ARG A 4 -29.95 -22.21 14.90
N SER A 5 -29.54 -23.42 15.24
CA SER A 5 -29.51 -23.90 16.64
C SER A 5 -28.29 -23.39 17.42
N LEU A 6 -27.22 -23.04 16.74
CA LEU A 6 -26.00 -22.48 17.35
C LEU A 6 -26.16 -20.98 17.70
N PHE A 7 -26.97 -20.25 16.90
CA PHE A 7 -27.24 -18.83 17.12
C PHE A 7 -28.18 -18.56 18.28
N LEU A 8 -29.10 -19.46 18.56
CA LEU A 8 -30.03 -19.38 19.71
C LEU A 8 -29.36 -19.74 21.05
N LEU A 9 -28.34 -20.60 21.03
CA LEU A 9 -27.55 -20.94 22.22
C LEU A 9 -26.60 -19.82 22.66
N LEU A 10 -26.12 -19.01 21.71
CA LEU A 10 -25.26 -17.85 21.99
C LEU A 10 -26.04 -16.68 22.60
N ILE A 11 -27.32 -16.51 22.26
CA ILE A 11 -28.20 -15.46 22.80
C ILE A 11 -28.70 -15.84 24.22
N ALA A 12 -28.86 -17.12 24.51
CA ALA A 12 -29.31 -17.60 25.84
C ALA A 12 -28.21 -17.48 26.93
N PHE A 13 -26.92 -17.39 26.55
CA PHE A 13 -25.81 -17.27 27.51
C PHE A 13 -25.55 -15.82 27.95
N LEU A 14 -26.18 -14.83 27.32
CA LEU A 14 -26.00 -13.39 27.63
C LEU A 14 -27.04 -12.82 28.61
N PHE A 15 -28.03 -13.62 29.10
CA PHE A 15 -29.13 -13.11 29.91
C PHE A 15 -29.31 -13.77 31.31
N SER A 16 -28.31 -14.43 31.86
CA SER A 16 -28.43 -14.99 33.18
C SER A 16 -27.25 -14.63 34.10
N SER A 17 -27.32 -13.48 34.76
CA SER A 17 -26.86 -13.24 36.13
C SER A 17 -27.01 -11.76 36.51
N SER A 18 -28.19 -11.37 36.95
CA SER A 18 -28.41 -10.17 37.76
C SER A 18 -28.70 -10.56 39.18
N THR A 19 -27.66 -10.61 40.04
CA THR A 19 -27.81 -10.60 41.47
C THR A 19 -27.90 -9.16 41.94
N LEU A 20 -29.05 -8.75 42.44
CA LEU A 20 -29.23 -7.50 43.18
C LEU A 20 -28.37 -7.53 44.47
N PHE A 21 -27.31 -6.70 44.48
CA PHE A 21 -26.73 -6.26 45.76
C PHE A 21 -27.38 -4.93 46.16
N ALA A 22 -27.92 -4.82 47.31
CA ALA A 22 -28.37 -3.57 47.93
C ALA A 22 -27.15 -2.65 48.10
N ALA A 23 -27.22 -1.43 47.51
CA ALA A 23 -26.20 -0.41 47.64
C ALA A 23 -26.19 0.13 49.07
N PRO A 24 -25.04 0.33 49.73
CA PRO A 24 -24.94 1.10 50.96
C PRO A 24 -25.35 2.55 50.75
N GLU A 25 -25.98 3.17 51.77
CA GLU A 25 -26.30 4.60 51.74
C GLU A 25 -25.06 5.42 51.39
N PRO A 26 -25.14 6.42 50.47
CA PRO A 26 -24.01 7.24 50.14
C PRO A 26 -23.56 8.07 51.35
N ALA A 27 -22.27 8.04 51.64
CA ALA A 27 -21.67 8.90 52.65
C ALA A 27 -21.91 10.39 52.28
N PRO A 28 -22.16 11.29 53.25
CA PRO A 28 -22.39 12.70 52.99
C PRO A 28 -21.15 13.33 52.32
N THR A 29 -21.35 13.98 51.18
CA THR A 29 -20.29 14.56 50.35
C THR A 29 -20.40 16.07 50.29
N GLY A 30 -19.28 16.74 50.07
CA GLY A 30 -19.21 18.19 49.79
C GLY A 30 -18.85 18.53 48.32
N THR A 31 -18.82 19.78 48.00
CA THR A 31 -18.38 20.26 46.66
C THR A 31 -17.25 21.28 46.81
N VAL A 32 -16.33 21.34 45.82
CA VAL A 32 -15.26 22.36 45.71
C VAL A 32 -15.37 23.04 44.35
N GLY A 33 -15.41 24.37 44.32
CA GLY A 33 -15.51 25.13 43.08
C GLY A 33 -14.75 26.44 43.12
N GLY A 34 -14.42 26.96 41.93
CA GLY A 34 -13.72 28.24 41.74
C GLY A 34 -13.82 28.74 40.32
N LYS A 35 -13.23 29.91 40.07
CA LYS A 35 -13.21 30.54 38.75
C LYS A 35 -11.79 30.99 38.43
N LEU A 36 -11.26 30.58 37.28
CA LEU A 36 -9.94 30.93 36.82
C LEU A 36 -9.97 32.14 35.86
N LEU A 37 -9.15 33.14 36.14
CA LEU A 37 -8.99 34.34 35.35
C LEU A 37 -7.54 34.56 34.94
N ASP A 38 -7.32 35.16 33.79
CA ASP A 38 -6.02 35.69 33.36
C ASP A 38 -5.67 36.96 34.16
N GLN A 39 -4.42 37.09 34.61
CA GLN A 39 -3.94 38.24 35.39
C GLN A 39 -4.01 39.56 34.59
N GLU A 40 -3.63 39.56 33.32
CA GLU A 40 -3.46 40.74 32.51
C GLU A 40 -4.80 41.20 31.89
N SER A 41 -5.52 40.26 31.25
CA SER A 41 -6.77 40.60 30.56
C SER A 41 -8.01 40.57 31.46
N LYS A 42 -7.93 39.95 32.66
CA LYS A 42 -9.07 39.69 33.56
C LYS A 42 -10.17 38.84 32.90
N SER A 43 -9.90 38.22 31.75
CA SER A 43 -10.84 37.36 31.07
C SER A 43 -10.88 35.98 31.71
N PRO A 44 -12.03 35.28 31.68
CA PRO A 44 -12.12 33.92 32.13
C PRO A 44 -11.24 32.98 31.25
N LEU A 45 -10.59 32.02 31.89
CA LEU A 45 -9.76 31.00 31.22
C LEU A 45 -10.59 29.74 31.02
N ASP A 46 -10.95 29.49 29.77
CA ASP A 46 -11.68 28.32 29.33
C ASP A 46 -10.74 27.13 29.10
N ASN A 47 -11.29 25.90 29.36
CA ASN A 47 -10.62 24.63 29.12
C ASN A 47 -9.29 24.44 29.88
N VAL A 48 -9.14 25.07 31.05
CA VAL A 48 -8.01 24.86 31.97
C VAL A 48 -8.24 23.57 32.74
N THR A 49 -7.27 22.68 32.77
CA THR A 49 -7.35 21.42 33.54
C THR A 49 -7.05 21.69 35.02
N VAL A 50 -8.00 21.33 35.88
CA VAL A 50 -7.91 21.44 37.34
C VAL A 50 -7.91 20.07 37.97
N PHE A 51 -6.95 19.84 38.83
CA PHE A 51 -6.76 18.58 39.55
C PHE A 51 -7.07 18.76 41.05
N ILE A 52 -7.62 17.73 41.66
CA ILE A 52 -7.81 17.71 43.13
C ILE A 52 -7.20 16.41 43.71
N TYR A 53 -6.33 16.59 44.72
CA TYR A 53 -5.58 15.51 45.38
C TYR A 53 -6.02 15.40 46.84
N GLN A 54 -6.01 14.20 47.43
CA GLN A 54 -6.29 13.99 48.86
C GLN A 54 -4.98 14.01 49.66
N GLY A 55 -4.83 14.96 50.58
CA GLY A 55 -3.63 15.11 51.43
C GLY A 55 -2.34 15.23 50.58
N THR A 56 -1.32 14.42 50.89
CA THR A 56 -0.03 14.40 50.21
C THR A 56 0.06 13.45 48.99
N SER A 57 -1.09 12.88 48.53
CA SER A 57 -1.13 11.98 47.38
C SER A 57 -0.61 12.63 46.12
N SER A 58 0.19 11.93 45.34
CA SER A 58 0.61 12.34 44.01
C SER A 58 -0.38 11.95 42.90
N LYS A 59 -1.46 11.19 43.27
CA LYS A 59 -2.48 10.78 42.30
C LYS A 59 -3.74 11.60 42.53
N PRO A 60 -4.27 12.30 41.50
CA PRO A 60 -5.50 13.09 41.68
C PRO A 60 -6.71 12.19 41.94
N VAL A 61 -7.60 12.64 42.83
CA VAL A 61 -8.86 11.99 43.14
C VAL A 61 -9.88 12.27 42.04
N LYS A 62 -9.90 13.52 41.53
CA LYS A 62 -10.73 13.95 40.37
C LYS A 62 -10.01 14.98 39.53
N VAL A 63 -10.44 15.10 38.26
CA VAL A 63 -9.93 16.08 37.28
C VAL A 63 -11.12 16.67 36.58
N VAL A 64 -11.16 18.00 36.42
CA VAL A 64 -12.20 18.72 35.67
C VAL A 64 -11.55 19.81 34.82
N ASN A 65 -12.23 20.24 33.74
CA ASN A 65 -11.81 21.42 32.98
C ASN A 65 -12.76 22.59 33.27
N THR A 66 -12.24 23.83 33.22
CA THR A 66 -13.09 25.03 33.30
C THR A 66 -14.01 25.17 32.09
N ASP A 67 -15.18 25.73 32.31
CA ASP A 67 -16.15 26.09 31.26
C ASP A 67 -15.79 27.43 30.58
N GLU A 68 -16.61 27.89 29.60
CA GLU A 68 -16.44 29.17 28.87
C GLU A 68 -16.43 30.41 29.79
N LYS A 69 -16.88 30.28 31.04
CA LYS A 69 -16.86 31.33 32.05
C LYS A 69 -15.71 31.21 33.03
N GLY A 70 -14.81 30.22 32.78
CA GLY A 70 -13.65 29.93 33.62
C GLY A 70 -14.00 29.19 34.92
N VAL A 71 -15.22 28.63 35.06
CA VAL A 71 -15.72 27.98 36.28
C VAL A 71 -15.41 26.50 36.28
N PHE A 72 -14.93 25.96 37.40
CA PHE A 72 -14.78 24.54 37.66
C PHE A 72 -15.51 24.12 38.92
N ILE A 73 -16.01 22.87 38.98
CA ILE A 73 -16.71 22.30 40.14
C ILE A 73 -16.35 20.80 40.28
N PHE A 74 -15.86 20.42 41.46
CA PHE A 74 -15.73 19.03 41.89
C PHE A 74 -16.90 18.67 42.78
N SER A 75 -17.82 17.80 42.32
CA SER A 75 -18.96 17.29 43.08
C SER A 75 -18.58 15.98 43.84
N ASP A 76 -19.40 15.58 44.78
CA ASP A 76 -19.31 14.29 45.50
C ASP A 76 -17.91 14.03 46.12
N MET A 77 -17.39 15.02 46.80
CA MET A 77 -16.09 14.92 47.48
C MET A 77 -16.36 14.48 48.96
N LEU A 78 -15.62 13.47 49.42
CA LEU A 78 -15.67 13.05 50.83
C LEU A 78 -15.10 14.14 51.74
N PRO A 79 -15.58 14.34 52.96
CA PRO A 79 -15.00 15.31 53.90
C PRO A 79 -13.52 14.99 54.17
N GLY A 80 -12.68 16.03 54.13
CA GLY A 80 -11.24 15.87 54.33
C GLY A 80 -10.44 17.03 53.77
N GLU A 81 -9.12 16.96 53.94
CA GLU A 81 -8.16 17.94 53.40
C GLU A 81 -7.77 17.55 51.97
N TYR A 82 -7.85 18.52 51.04
CA TYR A 82 -7.52 18.33 49.63
C TYR A 82 -6.62 19.44 49.15
N ARG A 83 -5.83 19.14 48.11
CA ARG A 83 -4.98 20.08 47.41
C ARG A 83 -5.53 20.20 46.00
N VAL A 84 -5.85 21.45 45.61
CA VAL A 84 -6.33 21.79 44.26
C VAL A 84 -5.18 22.39 43.48
N GLU A 85 -4.91 21.85 42.30
CA GLU A 85 -3.90 22.34 41.36
C GLU A 85 -4.55 22.72 40.03
N ALA A 86 -4.20 23.89 39.46
CA ALA A 86 -4.62 24.26 38.11
C ALA A 86 -3.37 24.59 37.29
N GLY A 87 -3.28 23.96 36.10
CA GLY A 87 -2.20 24.21 35.14
C GLY A 87 -2.74 24.57 33.76
N PHE A 88 -2.22 25.65 33.19
CA PHE A 88 -2.53 26.08 31.84
C PHE A 88 -1.28 26.52 31.09
N LEU A 89 -1.19 26.19 29.79
CA LEU A 89 0.00 26.47 28.99
C LEU A 89 0.26 27.99 28.92
N GLY A 90 1.45 28.42 29.33
CA GLY A 90 1.84 29.84 29.38
C GLY A 90 1.54 30.55 30.72
N PHE A 91 1.06 29.80 31.72
CA PHE A 91 0.79 30.33 33.06
C PHE A 91 1.56 29.58 34.13
N LEU A 92 1.88 30.24 35.24
CA LEU A 92 2.45 29.60 36.42
C LEU A 92 1.37 28.69 37.07
N PRO A 93 1.73 27.47 37.52
CA PRO A 93 0.77 26.58 38.15
C PRO A 93 0.21 27.20 39.45
N PHE A 94 -1.07 27.02 39.70
CA PHE A 94 -1.73 27.38 40.92
C PHE A 94 -1.87 26.15 41.81
N GLU A 95 -1.66 26.31 43.09
CA GLU A 95 -1.82 25.25 44.09
C GLU A 95 -2.42 25.86 45.38
N GLU A 96 -3.47 25.23 45.94
CA GLU A 96 -4.12 25.64 47.21
C GLU A 96 -4.67 24.45 47.96
N VAL A 97 -4.51 24.45 49.28
CA VAL A 97 -5.06 23.41 50.18
C VAL A 97 -6.41 23.86 50.71
N VAL A 98 -7.43 22.97 50.57
CA VAL A 98 -8.81 23.25 50.93
C VAL A 98 -9.36 22.16 51.85
N GLN A 99 -10.23 22.58 52.81
CA GLN A 99 -10.95 21.64 53.69
C GLN A 99 -12.36 21.44 53.17
N VAL A 100 -12.70 20.22 52.78
CA VAL A 100 -14.05 19.84 52.33
C VAL A 100 -14.84 19.36 53.56
N LEU A 101 -16.01 19.96 53.80
CA LEU A 101 -16.94 19.58 54.84
C LEU A 101 -18.16 18.90 54.21
N ALA A 102 -18.77 17.98 54.98
CA ALA A 102 -20.00 17.30 54.55
C ALA A 102 -21.13 18.30 54.30
N ASP A 103 -21.88 18.07 53.20
CA ASP A 103 -23.06 18.88 52.80
C ASP A 103 -22.83 20.36 52.64
N GLN A 104 -21.54 20.75 52.43
CA GLN A 104 -21.16 22.16 52.19
C GLN A 104 -20.43 22.35 50.85
N GLN A 105 -20.58 23.56 50.34
CA GLN A 105 -19.83 24.00 49.14
C GLN A 105 -18.63 24.85 49.57
N THR A 106 -17.42 24.40 49.30
CA THR A 106 -16.19 25.15 49.46
C THR A 106 -15.89 25.96 48.20
N HIS A 107 -15.93 27.27 48.34
CA HIS A 107 -15.63 28.19 47.20
C HIS A 107 -14.23 28.75 47.33
N LEU A 108 -13.38 28.56 46.30
CA LEU A 108 -12.07 29.14 46.19
C LEU A 108 -12.08 30.61 45.62
N GLY A 109 -13.27 31.11 45.24
CA GLY A 109 -13.42 32.41 44.66
C GLY A 109 -12.83 32.59 43.27
N GLU A 110 -12.40 33.81 42.93
CA GLU A 110 -11.70 34.09 41.67
C GLU A 110 -10.18 33.90 41.81
N ILE A 111 -9.66 32.89 41.13
CA ILE A 111 -8.26 32.52 41.09
C ILE A 111 -7.62 33.17 39.87
N VAL A 112 -6.59 33.97 40.07
CA VAL A 112 -5.94 34.70 39.01
C VAL A 112 -4.60 34.00 38.66
N LEU A 113 -4.54 33.40 37.46
CA LEU A 113 -3.31 32.76 36.98
C LEU A 113 -2.33 33.82 36.46
N LYS A 114 -1.07 33.73 36.90
CA LYS A 114 0.02 34.60 36.45
C LYS A 114 0.67 34.07 35.20
N THR A 115 0.88 34.92 34.20
CA THR A 115 1.59 34.57 32.97
C THR A 115 3.05 34.17 33.28
N ASP A 116 3.51 33.02 32.82
CA ASP A 116 4.91 32.62 32.93
C ASP A 116 5.74 33.21 31.79
N ALA A 117 6.37 34.37 32.05
CA ALA A 117 7.23 35.03 31.08
C ALA A 117 8.48 34.22 30.65
N LYS A 118 8.85 33.16 31.41
CA LYS A 118 9.94 32.26 31.03
C LYS A 118 9.46 31.16 30.09
N ALA A 119 8.23 30.68 30.24
CA ALA A 119 7.63 29.71 29.33
C ALA A 119 7.47 30.28 27.92
N LEU A 120 7.11 31.55 27.80
CA LEU A 120 7.03 32.26 26.51
C LEU A 120 8.37 32.38 25.77
N LYS A 121 9.50 32.43 26.49
CA LYS A 121 10.85 32.43 25.89
C LYS A 121 11.36 31.05 25.48
N VAL A 122 10.84 29.97 26.05
CA VAL A 122 11.23 28.60 25.69
C VAL A 122 10.48 28.08 24.46
N ILE A 123 9.34 28.68 24.15
CA ILE A 123 8.56 28.27 22.93
C ILE A 123 9.15 28.84 21.63
N GLU A 124 10.06 29.81 21.70
CA GLU A 124 10.65 30.43 20.51
C GLU A 124 11.89 29.72 19.94
N VAL A 125 12.32 28.58 20.49
CA VAL A 125 13.54 27.86 20.06
C VAL A 125 13.38 26.35 19.92
N THR A 126 12.20 25.80 19.95
CA THR A 126 11.98 24.50 19.28
C THR A 126 11.63 24.75 17.84
N GLY A 127 12.67 25.02 17.02
CA GLY A 127 12.56 24.90 15.58
C GLY A 127 11.85 23.59 15.29
N LEU A 128 10.74 23.65 14.55
CA LEU A 128 10.02 22.48 14.06
C LEU A 128 11.04 21.50 13.47
N ARG A 129 11.37 20.45 14.22
CA ARG A 129 12.22 19.37 13.70
C ARG A 129 11.50 18.85 12.45
N SER A 130 12.20 18.86 11.33
CA SER A 130 11.68 18.31 10.08
C SER A 130 11.06 16.94 10.36
N THR A 131 9.76 16.81 10.09
CA THR A 131 9.05 15.54 10.21
C THR A 131 9.59 14.50 9.21
N MET A 132 10.44 14.93 8.29
CA MET A 132 11.06 14.12 7.24
C MET A 132 12.58 14.24 7.34
N LYS A 133 13.25 13.09 7.31
CA LYS A 133 14.71 12.96 7.30
C LYS A 133 15.12 12.03 6.16
N LEU A 134 16.15 12.42 5.41
CA LEU A 134 16.78 11.56 4.42
C LEU A 134 17.88 10.75 5.12
N GLU A 135 17.71 9.43 5.19
CA GLU A 135 18.77 8.51 5.58
C GLU A 135 19.51 8.02 4.32
N VAL A 136 20.56 7.25 4.49
CA VAL A 136 21.45 6.88 3.37
C VAL A 136 20.70 6.09 2.28
N ASP A 137 19.76 5.21 2.65
CA ASP A 137 19.03 4.32 1.75
C ASP A 137 17.50 4.51 1.77
N LYS A 138 16.99 5.43 2.60
CA LYS A 138 15.55 5.61 2.80
C LYS A 138 15.19 7.03 3.24
N ARG A 139 13.92 7.37 3.05
CA ARG A 139 13.30 8.58 3.59
C ARG A 139 12.50 8.20 4.83
N VAL A 140 12.76 8.84 5.95
CA VAL A 140 12.10 8.55 7.24
C VAL A 140 11.15 9.67 7.60
N PHE A 141 9.91 9.32 7.88
CA PHE A 141 8.84 10.22 8.33
C PHE A 141 8.46 9.89 9.75
N SER A 142 8.73 10.80 10.69
CA SER A 142 8.30 10.66 12.08
C SER A 142 6.84 11.06 12.22
N VAL A 143 6.02 10.15 12.75
CA VAL A 143 4.56 10.35 12.89
C VAL A 143 4.21 11.07 14.19
N ASP A 144 4.98 10.90 15.25
CA ASP A 144 4.76 11.49 16.59
C ASP A 144 4.69 13.03 16.62
N GLN A 145 5.29 13.68 15.64
CA GLN A 145 5.35 15.15 15.57
C GLN A 145 4.28 15.76 14.65
N SER A 146 3.44 14.92 14.04
CA SER A 146 2.39 15.38 13.15
C SER A 146 1.10 15.61 13.92
N VAL A 147 0.65 16.87 14.01
CA VAL A 147 -0.69 17.24 14.52
C VAL A 147 -1.81 16.52 13.75
N ALA A 148 -1.52 16.06 12.53
CA ALA A 148 -2.42 15.28 11.70
C ALA A 148 -2.57 13.80 12.16
N ALA A 149 -1.72 13.30 13.08
CA ALA A 149 -1.73 11.90 13.51
C ALA A 149 -2.89 11.59 14.49
N ALA A 150 -3.35 12.57 15.25
CA ALA A 150 -4.39 12.34 16.25
C ALA A 150 -5.72 11.92 15.58
N GLY A 151 -6.09 10.65 15.75
CA GLY A 151 -7.30 10.06 15.18
C GLY A 151 -7.29 9.87 13.65
N ALA A 152 -6.13 9.95 12.99
CA ALA A 152 -5.94 9.63 11.59
C ALA A 152 -5.65 8.13 11.41
N SER A 153 -5.89 7.61 10.21
CA SER A 153 -5.44 6.28 9.82
C SER A 153 -4.00 6.31 9.29
N THR A 154 -3.36 5.16 9.19
CA THR A 154 -2.07 5.01 8.50
C THR A 154 -2.16 5.49 7.04
N SER A 155 -3.27 5.21 6.38
CA SER A 155 -3.57 5.67 5.02
C SER A 155 -3.55 7.20 4.91
N ASP A 156 -4.09 7.91 5.92
CA ASP A 156 -4.08 9.38 5.95
C ASP A 156 -2.66 9.94 6.17
N ILE A 157 -1.83 9.26 6.95
CA ILE A 157 -0.42 9.64 7.09
C ILE A 157 0.36 9.39 5.80
N LEU A 158 0.14 8.26 5.14
CA LEU A 158 0.80 7.92 3.88
C LEU A 158 0.50 8.94 2.78
N LYS A 159 -0.72 9.49 2.70
CA LYS A 159 -1.07 10.60 1.80
C LYS A 159 -0.19 11.82 1.98
N ASN A 160 0.36 11.98 3.18
CA ASN A 160 1.19 13.11 3.55
C ASN A 160 2.67 12.88 3.25
N ILE A 161 3.08 11.74 2.73
CA ILE A 161 4.46 11.41 2.43
C ILE A 161 4.78 11.75 0.97
N PRO A 162 5.79 12.57 0.67
CA PRO A 162 6.22 12.85 -0.70
C PRO A 162 6.57 11.56 -1.46
N SER A 163 6.19 11.49 -2.72
CA SER A 163 6.33 10.33 -3.62
C SER A 163 5.43 9.13 -3.29
N VAL A 164 4.69 9.15 -2.17
CA VAL A 164 3.66 8.15 -1.86
C VAL A 164 2.29 8.71 -2.23
N GLU A 165 1.52 7.93 -2.92
CA GLU A 165 0.18 8.29 -3.34
C GLU A 165 -0.78 7.25 -2.78
N VAL A 166 -1.89 7.73 -2.25
CA VAL A 166 -2.98 6.87 -1.77
C VAL A 166 -4.23 7.32 -2.48
N ASP A 167 -4.79 6.44 -3.29
CA ASP A 167 -6.01 6.73 -4.02
C ASP A 167 -7.23 6.79 -3.07
N ALA A 168 -8.39 7.10 -3.63
CA ALA A 168 -9.63 7.22 -2.86
C ALA A 168 -10.07 5.88 -2.21
N GLU A 169 -9.62 4.76 -2.75
CA GLU A 169 -9.85 3.41 -2.22
C GLU A 169 -8.81 3.00 -1.18
N GLY A 170 -7.76 3.79 -0.96
CA GLY A 170 -6.68 3.51 -0.03
C GLY A 170 -5.56 2.66 -0.62
N THR A 171 -5.54 2.42 -1.93
CA THR A 171 -4.42 1.74 -2.60
C THR A 171 -3.20 2.65 -2.60
N VAL A 172 -2.09 2.12 -2.12
CA VAL A 172 -0.84 2.87 -2.04
C VAL A 172 -0.01 2.67 -3.29
N SER A 173 0.48 3.75 -3.86
CA SER A 173 1.46 3.72 -4.95
C SER A 173 2.68 4.59 -4.62
N LEU A 174 3.80 4.26 -5.24
CA LEU A 174 5.06 4.97 -5.10
C LEU A 174 5.58 5.31 -6.51
N ARG A 175 5.80 6.60 -6.77
CA ARG A 175 6.22 7.09 -8.09
C ARG A 175 5.32 6.60 -9.24
N ASN A 176 4.02 6.73 -9.07
CA ASN A 176 2.97 6.28 -10.02
C ASN A 176 2.93 4.76 -10.27
N SER A 177 3.60 3.94 -9.47
CA SER A 177 3.54 2.48 -9.53
C SER A 177 2.82 1.92 -8.32
N SER A 178 1.76 1.15 -8.54
CA SER A 178 1.03 0.42 -7.49
C SER A 178 1.75 -0.89 -7.07
N ASN A 179 2.84 -1.26 -7.74
CA ASN A 179 3.65 -2.42 -7.38
C ASN A 179 4.60 -2.10 -6.21
N VAL A 180 4.03 -1.63 -5.10
CA VAL A 180 4.74 -1.26 -3.86
C VAL A 180 4.59 -2.38 -2.84
N ILE A 181 5.69 -2.72 -2.18
CA ILE A 181 5.69 -3.69 -1.10
C ILE A 181 5.51 -2.94 0.22
N ILE A 182 4.49 -3.28 1.00
CA ILE A 182 4.28 -2.76 2.34
C ILE A 182 4.89 -3.71 3.37
N TRP A 183 5.74 -3.17 4.22
CA TRP A 183 6.31 -3.87 5.36
C TRP A 183 5.80 -3.27 6.67
N ILE A 184 5.69 -4.10 7.69
CA ILE A 184 5.36 -3.68 9.05
C ILE A 184 6.48 -4.18 9.98
N ASN A 185 7.13 -3.27 10.70
CA ASN A 185 8.28 -3.57 11.58
C ASN A 185 9.43 -4.31 10.87
N GLY A 186 9.68 -3.99 9.59
CA GLY A 186 10.73 -4.60 8.79
C GLY A 186 10.38 -5.99 8.23
N LYS A 187 9.13 -6.43 8.31
CA LYS A 187 8.64 -7.71 7.80
C LYS A 187 7.72 -7.48 6.59
N PRO A 188 7.75 -8.32 5.57
CA PRO A 188 6.70 -8.34 4.56
C PRO A 188 5.34 -8.46 5.25
N SER A 189 4.42 -7.57 4.93
CA SER A 189 3.14 -7.55 5.64
C SER A 189 2.13 -8.57 5.10
N GLY A 190 2.45 -9.28 4.01
CA GLY A 190 1.49 -10.11 3.27
C GLY A 190 0.30 -9.30 2.74
N LEU A 191 0.44 -7.97 2.68
CA LEU A 191 -0.58 -7.09 2.14
C LEU A 191 -0.49 -7.10 0.61
N THR A 192 -1.52 -7.65 -0.02
CA THR A 192 -1.73 -7.57 -1.46
C THR A 192 -2.40 -6.25 -1.83
N SER A 193 -2.39 -5.86 -3.10
CA SER A 193 -3.12 -4.70 -3.60
C SER A 193 -4.60 -4.69 -3.21
N ASP A 194 -5.20 -5.85 -3.00
CA ASP A 194 -6.63 -6.01 -2.71
C ASP A 194 -6.99 -5.81 -1.23
N ASN A 195 -6.06 -6.10 -0.31
CA ASN A 195 -6.29 -5.96 1.14
C ASN A 195 -5.52 -4.79 1.79
N GLN A 196 -4.48 -4.29 1.12
CA GLN A 196 -3.59 -3.22 1.59
C GLN A 196 -4.36 -1.97 2.04
N ALA A 197 -5.25 -1.48 1.20
CA ALA A 197 -6.07 -0.31 1.47
C ALA A 197 -6.85 -0.46 2.78
N GLN A 198 -7.47 -1.61 2.98
CA GLN A 198 -8.31 -1.89 4.14
C GLN A 198 -7.49 -1.96 5.43
N VAL A 199 -6.35 -2.64 5.44
CA VAL A 199 -5.49 -2.76 6.63
C VAL A 199 -4.88 -1.42 7.01
N LEU A 200 -4.36 -0.66 6.04
CA LEU A 200 -3.75 0.65 6.29
C LEU A 200 -4.75 1.70 6.75
N GLU A 201 -5.99 1.63 6.28
CA GLU A 201 -7.06 2.54 6.71
C GLU A 201 -7.54 2.23 8.14
N GLN A 202 -7.40 0.99 8.58
CA GLN A 202 -7.78 0.52 9.91
C GLN A 202 -6.67 0.68 10.95
N MET A 203 -5.41 0.79 10.52
CA MET A 203 -4.28 0.95 11.42
C MET A 203 -4.22 2.41 11.92
N PRO A 204 -4.35 2.66 13.23
CA PRO A 204 -4.30 4.03 13.76
C PRO A 204 -2.92 4.65 13.57
N ALA A 205 -2.87 5.89 13.11
CA ALA A 205 -1.62 6.63 12.97
C ALA A 205 -0.86 6.77 14.29
N GLU A 206 -1.57 6.82 15.42
CA GLU A 206 -1.01 6.91 16.76
C GLU A 206 -0.19 5.67 17.17
N SER A 207 -0.44 4.51 16.52
CA SER A 207 0.34 3.29 16.75
C SER A 207 1.68 3.30 16.01
N ILE A 208 1.91 4.28 15.12
CA ILE A 208 3.10 4.36 14.28
C ILE A 208 4.14 5.26 14.95
N ASP A 209 5.38 4.79 15.00
CA ASP A 209 6.56 5.59 15.37
C ASP A 209 7.04 6.41 14.16
N ARG A 210 7.28 5.71 13.06
CA ARG A 210 7.76 6.30 11.80
C ARG A 210 7.39 5.47 10.59
N ILE A 211 7.44 6.09 9.42
CA ILE A 211 7.28 5.43 8.12
C ILE A 211 8.57 5.62 7.33
N GLU A 212 9.11 4.54 6.80
CA GLU A 212 10.32 4.52 6.00
C GLU A 212 9.95 4.23 4.54
N VAL A 213 10.29 5.14 3.63
CA VAL A 213 10.06 4.99 2.19
C VAL A 213 11.37 4.73 1.48
N ILE A 214 11.48 3.56 0.86
CA ILE A 214 12.68 3.04 0.20
C ILE A 214 12.38 2.98 -1.30
N THR A 215 12.73 4.05 -2.02
CA THR A 215 12.48 4.15 -3.46
C THR A 215 13.50 3.37 -4.29
N ASN A 216 14.68 3.15 -3.74
CA ASN A 216 15.74 2.37 -4.35
C ASN A 216 16.31 1.40 -3.30
N PRO A 217 15.74 0.18 -3.19
CA PRO A 217 16.09 -0.75 -2.11
C PRO A 217 17.57 -1.20 -2.16
N SER A 218 18.21 -1.30 -0.98
CA SER A 218 19.58 -1.77 -0.82
C SER A 218 19.73 -3.27 -1.08
N ALA A 219 20.96 -3.81 -1.01
CA ALA A 219 21.26 -5.22 -1.25
C ALA A 219 20.55 -6.21 -0.29
N LYS A 220 20.06 -5.76 0.87
CA LYS A 220 19.23 -6.54 1.79
C LYS A 220 17.92 -7.02 1.15
N TYR A 221 17.36 -6.22 0.26
CA TYR A 221 16.09 -6.48 -0.39
C TYR A 221 16.28 -7.28 -1.68
N SER A 222 15.21 -7.92 -2.19
CA SER A 222 15.26 -8.63 -3.46
C SER A 222 15.80 -7.75 -4.59
N ALA A 223 16.65 -8.30 -5.45
CA ALA A 223 17.10 -7.63 -6.65
C ALA A 223 16.00 -7.50 -7.71
N GLU A 224 14.91 -8.26 -7.58
CA GLU A 224 13.75 -8.21 -8.47
C GLU A 224 12.99 -6.90 -8.30
N GLY A 225 12.64 -6.27 -9.44
CA GLY A 225 12.17 -4.91 -9.49
C GLY A 225 10.79 -4.71 -8.88
N SER A 226 10.71 -4.03 -7.74
CA SER A 226 9.50 -3.36 -7.26
C SER A 226 9.64 -1.85 -7.42
N ALA A 227 8.53 -1.12 -7.43
CA ALA A 227 8.54 0.35 -7.42
C ALA A 227 9.20 0.92 -6.16
N GLY A 228 9.34 0.10 -5.11
CA GLY A 228 9.93 0.43 -3.82
C GLY A 228 9.22 -0.26 -2.66
N ILE A 229 9.69 0.05 -1.46
CA ILE A 229 9.17 -0.52 -0.21
C ILE A 229 8.71 0.62 0.70
N ILE A 230 7.57 0.46 1.33
CA ILE A 230 7.10 1.33 2.41
C ILE A 230 7.08 0.48 3.68
N ASN A 231 7.94 0.82 4.64
CA ASN A 231 8.07 0.11 5.90
C ASN A 231 7.46 0.94 7.04
N ILE A 232 6.41 0.43 7.66
CA ILE A 232 5.68 1.06 8.75
C ILE A 232 6.23 0.53 10.06
N ILE A 233 6.92 1.38 10.83
CA ILE A 233 7.46 1.02 12.14
C ILE A 233 6.47 1.43 13.22
N LEU A 234 6.04 0.46 14.00
CA LEU A 234 5.10 0.65 15.09
C LEU A 234 5.84 1.01 16.40
N LYS A 235 5.18 1.77 17.27
CA LYS A 235 5.71 2.12 18.60
C LYS A 235 5.90 0.87 19.44
N LYS A 236 7.03 0.78 20.16
CA LYS A 236 7.33 -0.32 21.09
C LYS A 236 6.55 -0.21 22.41
N ASP A 237 6.30 1.01 22.90
CA ASP A 237 5.62 1.29 24.16
C ASP A 237 4.08 1.36 23.97
N ARG A 238 3.44 0.25 23.61
CA ARG A 238 2.00 0.19 23.48
C ARG A 238 1.34 -0.05 24.83
N LYS A 239 0.22 0.65 25.11
CA LYS A 239 -0.62 0.31 26.28
C LYS A 239 -1.23 -1.08 26.09
N ALA A 240 -1.32 -1.82 27.18
CA ALA A 240 -2.18 -2.98 27.27
C ALA A 240 -3.64 -2.54 27.00
N GLY A 241 -4.33 -3.24 26.11
CA GLY A 241 -5.71 -2.92 25.74
C GLY A 241 -6.12 -3.57 24.43
N TYR A 242 -7.32 -3.24 24.01
CA TYR A 242 -7.85 -3.68 22.72
C TYR A 242 -8.35 -2.50 21.92
N TYR A 243 -8.25 -2.60 20.59
CA TYR A 243 -8.84 -1.67 19.64
C TYR A 243 -9.24 -2.40 18.37
N GLY A 244 -10.18 -1.83 17.67
CA GLY A 244 -10.62 -2.39 16.40
C GLY A 244 -11.53 -1.46 15.64
N SER A 245 -11.98 -1.93 14.47
CA SER A 245 -12.95 -1.22 13.67
C SER A 245 -13.90 -2.18 12.94
N LEU A 246 -15.10 -1.67 12.64
CA LEU A 246 -16.04 -2.29 11.72
C LEU A 246 -16.27 -1.33 10.55
N ARG A 247 -16.30 -1.88 9.35
CA ARG A 247 -16.53 -1.11 8.12
C ARG A 247 -17.62 -1.77 7.29
N ALA A 248 -18.48 -0.93 6.71
CA ALA A 248 -19.44 -1.32 5.71
C ALA A 248 -19.49 -0.28 4.60
N GLY A 249 -19.65 -0.73 3.35
CA GLY A 249 -19.74 0.18 2.22
C GLY A 249 -20.50 -0.42 1.05
N VAL A 250 -20.99 0.49 0.20
CA VAL A 250 -21.67 0.16 -1.06
C VAL A 250 -21.10 1.02 -2.18
N SER A 251 -21.12 0.51 -3.39
CA SER A 251 -20.65 1.24 -4.57
C SER A 251 -21.62 1.13 -5.76
N SER A 252 -21.47 2.05 -6.72
CA SER A 252 -22.12 2.03 -8.02
C SER A 252 -21.01 2.04 -9.11
N PRO A 253 -20.95 1.06 -10.06
CA PRO A 253 -21.88 -0.09 -10.18
C PRO A 253 -21.99 -0.93 -8.90
N LEU A 254 -23.07 -1.69 -8.75
CA LEU A 254 -23.41 -2.36 -7.51
C LEU A 254 -22.27 -3.24 -6.99
N GLY A 255 -21.69 -2.82 -5.88
CA GLY A 255 -20.70 -3.54 -5.11
C GLY A 255 -20.93 -3.29 -3.63
N TYR A 256 -20.32 -4.12 -2.80
CA TYR A 256 -20.35 -3.95 -1.34
C TYR A 256 -19.03 -4.37 -0.72
N ASN A 257 -18.74 -3.82 0.44
CA ASN A 257 -17.67 -4.32 1.31
C ASN A 257 -18.15 -4.35 2.76
N PHE A 258 -17.73 -5.36 3.48
CA PHE A 258 -17.92 -5.47 4.91
C PHE A 258 -16.64 -6.04 5.52
N GLY A 259 -16.19 -5.48 6.62
CA GLY A 259 -14.98 -5.97 7.28
C GLY A 259 -14.85 -5.47 8.71
N GLY A 260 -13.97 -6.12 9.44
CA GLY A 260 -13.64 -5.73 10.79
C GLY A 260 -12.26 -6.24 11.20
N ASN A 261 -11.68 -5.54 12.13
CA ASN A 261 -10.45 -5.97 12.79
C ASN A 261 -10.57 -5.81 14.30
N ILE A 262 -9.78 -6.60 14.98
CA ILE A 262 -9.54 -6.47 16.41
C ILE A 262 -8.07 -6.71 16.70
N ASN A 263 -7.49 -5.89 17.55
CA ASN A 263 -6.13 -6.00 18.03
C ASN A 263 -6.16 -5.98 19.55
N TYR A 264 -5.35 -6.83 20.16
CA TYR A 264 -5.14 -6.89 21.60
C TYR A 264 -3.65 -6.84 21.88
N SER A 265 -3.23 -5.97 22.78
CA SER A 265 -1.84 -5.83 23.19
C SER A 265 -1.70 -5.99 24.70
N SER A 266 -0.69 -6.72 25.12
CA SER A 266 -0.28 -6.90 26.51
C SER A 266 1.26 -6.96 26.60
N PRO A 267 1.86 -6.96 27.80
CA PRO A 267 3.32 -7.07 27.92
C PRO A 267 3.92 -8.32 27.31
N LYS A 268 3.17 -9.41 27.17
CA LYS A 268 3.65 -10.70 26.64
C LYS A 268 3.07 -11.08 25.28
N TRP A 269 1.95 -10.49 24.89
CA TRP A 269 1.22 -10.89 23.67
C TRP A 269 0.72 -9.68 22.90
N ASP A 270 0.99 -9.66 21.60
CA ASP A 270 0.24 -8.85 20.65
C ASP A 270 -0.56 -9.81 19.76
N LEU A 271 -1.89 -9.71 19.81
CA LEU A 271 -2.79 -10.53 19.00
C LEU A 271 -3.55 -9.64 18.03
N TYR A 272 -3.75 -10.11 16.82
CA TYR A 272 -4.57 -9.42 15.85
C TYR A 272 -5.39 -10.39 15.01
N ALA A 273 -6.57 -9.94 14.61
CA ALA A 273 -7.42 -10.65 13.67
C ALA A 273 -8.13 -9.64 12.75
N ASN A 274 -8.18 -9.97 11.46
CA ASN A 274 -8.88 -9.20 10.44
C ASN A 274 -9.76 -10.17 9.65
N LEU A 275 -11.00 -9.76 9.37
CA LEU A 275 -11.94 -10.51 8.55
C LEU A 275 -12.64 -9.52 7.62
N GLY A 276 -12.79 -9.85 6.35
CA GLY A 276 -13.51 -8.98 5.42
C GLY A 276 -14.03 -9.70 4.20
N THR A 277 -15.10 -9.17 3.66
CA THR A 277 -15.68 -9.60 2.38
C THR A 277 -15.91 -8.39 1.49
N ARG A 278 -15.74 -8.58 0.20
CA ARG A 278 -15.92 -7.55 -0.81
C ARG A 278 -16.53 -8.16 -2.06
N SER A 279 -17.35 -7.39 -2.74
CA SER A 279 -17.80 -7.64 -4.10
C SER A 279 -17.80 -6.33 -4.88
N ASP A 280 -17.09 -6.31 -6.02
CA ASP A 280 -17.04 -5.17 -6.93
C ASP A 280 -17.55 -5.60 -8.30
N ASN A 281 -18.40 -4.77 -8.90
CA ASN A 281 -18.81 -4.92 -10.29
C ASN A 281 -18.22 -3.79 -11.13
N ARG A 282 -17.65 -4.12 -12.30
CA ARG A 282 -17.00 -3.16 -13.19
C ARG A 282 -17.44 -3.39 -14.63
N ASP A 283 -17.97 -2.33 -15.23
CA ASP A 283 -18.26 -2.30 -16.65
C ASP A 283 -17.10 -1.67 -17.40
N GLY A 284 -16.67 -2.33 -18.46
CA GLY A 284 -15.62 -1.86 -19.34
C GLY A 284 -16.03 -1.90 -20.80
N SER A 285 -15.33 -1.15 -21.64
CA SER A 285 -15.53 -1.15 -23.08
C SER A 285 -14.20 -1.09 -23.81
N GLY A 286 -14.19 -1.50 -25.06
CA GLY A 286 -13.03 -1.44 -25.90
C GLY A 286 -13.37 -1.33 -27.39
N SER A 287 -12.41 -0.89 -28.18
CA SER A 287 -12.48 -0.95 -29.64
C SER A 287 -11.10 -1.23 -30.21
N THR A 288 -11.08 -1.96 -31.33
CA THR A 288 -9.87 -2.19 -32.13
C THR A 288 -10.17 -1.89 -33.60
N ASN A 289 -9.37 -1.03 -34.19
CA ASN A 289 -9.40 -0.77 -35.62
C ASN A 289 -8.06 -1.21 -36.19
N ARG A 290 -8.07 -2.20 -37.08
CA ARG A 290 -6.88 -2.79 -37.67
C ARG A 290 -6.95 -2.72 -39.18
N GLU A 291 -5.87 -2.29 -39.80
CA GLU A 291 -5.59 -2.35 -41.23
C GLU A 291 -4.54 -3.42 -41.46
N THR A 292 -4.79 -4.32 -42.39
CA THR A 292 -3.87 -5.39 -42.78
C THR A 292 -3.51 -5.20 -44.26
N TYR A 293 -2.22 -5.16 -44.54
CA TYR A 293 -1.69 -4.93 -45.90
C TYR A 293 -1.15 -6.23 -46.49
N SER A 294 -1.62 -6.62 -47.66
CA SER A 294 -1.12 -7.78 -48.41
C SER A 294 -0.69 -7.34 -49.81
N THR A 295 0.56 -7.65 -50.17
CA THR A 295 1.07 -7.34 -51.51
C THR A 295 1.26 -8.64 -52.29
N LEU A 296 0.53 -8.79 -53.38
CA LEU A 296 0.62 -9.92 -54.29
C LEU A 296 0.82 -9.39 -55.69
N GLY A 297 1.86 -9.84 -56.39
CA GLY A 297 2.14 -9.41 -57.76
C GLY A 297 2.32 -7.89 -57.97
N GLY A 298 2.82 -7.17 -56.92
CA GLY A 298 2.99 -5.72 -56.94
C GLY A 298 1.72 -4.91 -56.63
N ILE A 299 0.60 -5.54 -56.39
CA ILE A 299 -0.68 -4.91 -56.01
C ILE A 299 -0.82 -5.04 -54.48
N THR A 300 -0.91 -3.92 -53.80
CA THR A 300 -1.19 -3.89 -52.36
C THR A 300 -2.70 -3.77 -52.13
N THR A 301 -3.27 -4.72 -51.42
CA THR A 301 -4.67 -4.69 -50.97
C THR A 301 -4.71 -4.42 -49.45
N THR A 302 -5.69 -3.66 -49.02
CA THR A 302 -5.91 -3.36 -47.57
C THR A 302 -7.22 -3.96 -47.12
N GLU A 303 -7.18 -4.77 -46.08
CA GLU A 303 -8.35 -5.27 -45.36
C GLU A 303 -8.50 -4.55 -44.05
N TYR A 304 -9.72 -4.27 -43.62
CA TYR A 304 -10.02 -3.58 -42.38
C TYR A 304 -10.78 -4.53 -41.44
N LEU A 305 -10.37 -4.56 -40.18
CA LEU A 305 -11.08 -5.20 -39.07
C LEU A 305 -11.40 -4.18 -38.01
N ASN A 306 -12.67 -3.88 -37.81
CA ASN A 306 -13.15 -3.07 -36.72
C ASN A 306 -13.81 -3.97 -35.68
N SER A 307 -13.48 -3.82 -34.40
CA SER A 307 -14.18 -4.51 -33.32
C SER A 307 -14.59 -3.56 -32.23
N THR A 308 -15.75 -3.85 -31.63
CA THR A 308 -16.22 -3.21 -30.40
C THR A 308 -16.42 -4.29 -29.35
N THR A 309 -16.00 -3.98 -28.11
CA THR A 309 -16.05 -4.92 -26.99
C THR A 309 -16.78 -4.28 -25.82
N ASN A 310 -17.77 -4.98 -25.27
CA ASN A 310 -18.36 -4.68 -23.97
C ASN A 310 -17.93 -5.76 -22.98
N ARG A 311 -17.55 -5.36 -21.78
CA ARG A 311 -17.07 -6.25 -20.73
C ARG A 311 -17.80 -5.96 -19.42
N ASN A 312 -18.14 -7.01 -18.72
CA ASN A 312 -18.55 -6.93 -17.31
C ASN A 312 -17.66 -7.85 -16.50
N MET A 313 -17.20 -7.37 -15.36
CA MET A 313 -16.32 -8.09 -14.46
C MET A 313 -16.82 -7.94 -13.04
N THR A 314 -17.11 -9.04 -12.39
CA THR A 314 -17.44 -9.09 -10.97
C THR A 314 -16.33 -9.81 -10.23
N HIS A 315 -15.79 -9.16 -9.22
CA HIS A 315 -14.86 -9.76 -8.27
C HIS A 315 -15.52 -9.81 -6.90
N GLY A 316 -15.43 -10.96 -6.24
CA GLY A 316 -15.90 -11.11 -4.87
C GLY A 316 -14.95 -11.99 -4.07
N GLY A 317 -15.02 -11.90 -2.74
CA GLY A 317 -14.21 -12.77 -1.90
C GLY A 317 -14.34 -12.51 -0.42
N LEU A 318 -13.91 -13.51 0.35
CA LEU A 318 -13.72 -13.47 1.78
C LEU A 318 -12.23 -13.58 2.07
N PHE A 319 -11.68 -12.71 2.90
CA PHE A 319 -10.33 -12.86 3.41
C PHE A 319 -10.31 -12.85 4.93
N PHE A 320 -9.33 -13.53 5.50
CA PHE A 320 -9.02 -13.45 6.91
C PHE A 320 -7.50 -13.39 7.12
N ARG A 321 -7.07 -12.72 8.17
CA ARG A 321 -5.71 -12.72 8.66
C ARG A 321 -5.73 -12.74 10.18
N ALA A 322 -4.92 -13.60 10.79
CA ALA A 322 -4.76 -13.61 12.24
C ALA A 322 -3.29 -13.85 12.58
N GLY A 323 -2.84 -13.31 13.70
CA GLY A 323 -1.47 -13.52 14.17
C GLY A 323 -1.32 -13.23 15.65
N ALA A 324 -0.22 -13.75 16.17
CA ALA A 324 0.19 -13.63 17.55
C ALA A 324 1.70 -13.41 17.63
N ASP A 325 2.12 -12.32 18.29
CA ASP A 325 3.51 -12.10 18.68
C ASP A 325 3.63 -12.43 20.17
N TYR A 326 4.51 -13.36 20.49
CA TYR A 326 4.83 -13.76 21.86
C TYR A 326 6.18 -13.19 22.27
N HIS A 327 6.17 -12.22 23.17
CA HIS A 327 7.36 -11.65 23.79
C HIS A 327 7.83 -12.57 24.92
N ILE A 328 8.75 -13.50 24.60
CA ILE A 328 9.34 -14.44 25.57
C ILE A 328 10.00 -13.65 26.70
N ASN A 329 10.73 -12.60 26.31
CA ASN A 329 11.30 -11.57 27.16
C ASN A 329 11.62 -10.32 26.28
N ASP A 330 12.25 -9.30 26.85
CA ASP A 330 12.59 -8.04 26.16
C ASP A 330 13.53 -8.22 24.94
N LYS A 331 14.17 -9.38 24.81
CA LYS A 331 15.15 -9.68 23.75
C LYS A 331 14.65 -10.69 22.71
N HIS A 332 13.64 -11.47 23.03
CA HIS A 332 13.19 -12.58 22.19
C HIS A 332 11.69 -12.46 21.92
N THR A 333 11.35 -12.37 20.64
CA THR A 333 9.97 -12.38 20.15
C THR A 333 9.80 -13.51 19.15
N LEU A 334 8.75 -14.32 19.35
CA LEU A 334 8.31 -15.34 18.41
C LEU A 334 6.93 -14.93 17.88
N SER A 335 6.78 -14.86 16.55
CA SER A 335 5.54 -14.48 15.90
C SER A 335 5.04 -15.61 15.02
N LEU A 336 3.73 -15.85 15.04
CA LEU A 336 3.04 -16.75 14.12
C LEU A 336 1.88 -15.98 13.49
N SER A 337 1.80 -15.99 12.17
CA SER A 337 0.68 -15.39 11.45
C SER A 337 0.16 -16.29 10.33
N GLY A 338 -1.14 -16.21 10.07
CA GLY A 338 -1.80 -16.90 8.98
C GLY A 338 -2.69 -15.95 8.19
N PHE A 339 -2.71 -16.12 6.90
CA PHE A 339 -3.57 -15.43 5.94
C PHE A 339 -4.34 -16.44 5.11
N GLY A 340 -5.60 -16.13 4.81
CA GLY A 340 -6.40 -16.90 3.88
C GLY A 340 -7.34 -16.01 3.09
N MET A 341 -7.48 -16.28 1.80
CA MET A 341 -8.40 -15.62 0.90
C MET A 341 -9.12 -16.67 0.05
N ASN A 342 -10.44 -16.54 -0.03
CA ASN A 342 -11.26 -17.28 -0.97
C ASN A 342 -11.99 -16.27 -1.84
N GLY A 343 -11.62 -16.15 -3.11
CA GLY A 343 -12.14 -15.21 -4.06
C GLY A 343 -12.81 -15.88 -5.25
N ASN A 344 -13.76 -15.18 -5.86
CA ASN A 344 -14.36 -15.53 -7.13
C ASN A 344 -14.22 -14.37 -8.12
N ARG A 345 -14.12 -14.71 -9.39
CA ARG A 345 -14.10 -13.77 -10.50
C ARG A 345 -15.03 -14.27 -11.59
N ASP A 346 -16.01 -13.45 -11.93
CA ASP A 346 -16.88 -13.67 -13.06
C ASP A 346 -16.58 -12.59 -14.11
N PHE A 347 -16.25 -13.00 -15.30
CA PHE A 347 -15.94 -12.13 -16.42
C PHE A 347 -16.81 -12.50 -17.61
N SER A 348 -17.45 -11.50 -18.22
CA SER A 348 -18.13 -11.67 -19.49
C SER A 348 -17.68 -10.61 -20.49
N SER A 349 -17.54 -11.00 -21.73
CA SER A 349 -17.28 -10.06 -22.82
C SER A 349 -18.09 -10.40 -24.05
N ASP A 350 -18.57 -9.35 -24.73
CA ASP A 350 -19.23 -9.40 -26.01
C ASP A 350 -18.42 -8.59 -27.02
N ILE A 351 -17.94 -9.25 -28.06
CA ILE A 351 -17.09 -8.66 -29.11
C ILE A 351 -17.79 -8.77 -30.44
N LEU A 352 -18.10 -7.63 -31.05
CA LEU A 352 -18.59 -7.55 -32.41
C LEU A 352 -17.43 -7.21 -33.38
N TYR A 353 -17.17 -8.09 -34.31
CA TYR A 353 -16.17 -7.91 -35.39
C TYR A 353 -16.88 -7.55 -36.68
N SER A 354 -16.36 -6.52 -37.37
CA SER A 354 -16.78 -6.08 -38.72
C SER A 354 -15.57 -6.12 -39.66
N TYR A 355 -15.61 -6.97 -40.63
CA TYR A 355 -14.58 -7.12 -41.65
C TYR A 355 -14.98 -6.31 -42.91
N LEU A 356 -14.11 -5.49 -43.44
CA LEU A 356 -14.36 -4.67 -44.61
C LEU A 356 -13.25 -4.89 -45.63
N ASP A 357 -13.65 -4.78 -46.90
CA ASP A 357 -12.73 -4.89 -48.03
C ASP A 357 -11.90 -3.60 -48.26
N ASN A 358 -11.10 -3.62 -49.32
CA ASN A 358 -10.26 -2.48 -49.72
C ASN A 358 -11.06 -1.18 -50.02
N ASN A 359 -12.34 -1.27 -50.34
CA ASN A 359 -13.27 -0.16 -50.56
C ASN A 359 -14.02 0.24 -49.28
N LYS A 360 -13.68 -0.33 -48.14
CA LYS A 360 -14.39 -0.17 -46.87
C LYS A 360 -15.82 -0.64 -46.85
N GLN A 361 -16.16 -1.60 -47.75
CA GLN A 361 -17.47 -2.24 -47.78
C GLN A 361 -17.48 -3.43 -46.81
N LEU A 362 -18.53 -3.52 -46.02
CA LEU A 362 -18.71 -4.62 -45.04
C LEU A 362 -18.85 -5.96 -45.82
N THR A 363 -17.94 -6.89 -45.50
CA THR A 363 -17.93 -8.22 -46.15
C THR A 363 -18.43 -9.32 -45.21
N LYS A 364 -18.20 -9.15 -43.89
CA LYS A 364 -18.48 -10.17 -42.88
C LYS A 364 -18.64 -9.57 -41.51
N THR A 365 -19.54 -10.13 -40.72
CA THR A 365 -19.64 -9.86 -39.29
C THR A 365 -19.40 -11.13 -38.46
N ARG A 366 -18.94 -10.98 -37.24
CA ARG A 366 -18.85 -12.05 -36.24
C ARG A 366 -19.12 -11.46 -34.89
N GLN A 367 -19.86 -12.17 -34.07
CA GLN A 367 -20.06 -11.85 -32.66
C GLN A 367 -19.49 -12.97 -31.80
N ARG A 368 -18.64 -12.64 -30.84
CA ARG A 368 -18.08 -13.59 -29.90
C ARG A 368 -18.49 -13.22 -28.50
N ASN A 369 -19.21 -14.12 -27.83
CA ASN A 369 -19.54 -14.04 -26.43
C ASN A 369 -18.60 -14.94 -25.62
N SER A 370 -17.98 -14.40 -24.60
CA SER A 370 -17.11 -15.12 -23.66
C SER A 370 -17.66 -14.99 -22.25
N ILE A 371 -17.74 -16.09 -21.53
CA ILE A 371 -18.09 -16.14 -20.10
C ILE A 371 -16.99 -16.93 -19.42
N GLU A 372 -16.35 -16.33 -18.44
CA GLU A 372 -15.26 -16.94 -17.65
C GLU A 372 -15.61 -16.83 -16.18
N ASN A 373 -15.60 -17.95 -15.46
CA ASN A 373 -15.86 -18.03 -14.03
C ASN A 373 -14.63 -18.65 -13.37
N GLY A 374 -13.95 -17.88 -12.53
CA GLY A 374 -12.72 -18.29 -11.88
C GLY A 374 -12.79 -18.17 -10.36
N GLY A 375 -11.98 -18.99 -9.71
CA GLY A 375 -11.69 -18.92 -8.29
C GLY A 375 -10.26 -18.44 -8.04
N HIS A 376 -10.04 -17.87 -6.86
CA HIS A 376 -8.70 -17.54 -6.38
C HIS A 376 -8.66 -17.79 -4.88
N ASN A 377 -7.97 -18.88 -4.49
CA ASN A 377 -7.83 -19.27 -3.10
C ASN A 377 -6.36 -19.18 -2.73
N ASN A 378 -6.02 -18.34 -1.77
CA ASN A 378 -4.64 -18.15 -1.30
C ASN A 378 -4.58 -18.39 0.22
N TYR A 379 -3.61 -19.17 0.64
CA TYR A 379 -3.32 -19.48 2.05
C TYR A 379 -1.84 -19.31 2.31
N GLU A 380 -1.49 -18.63 3.39
CA GLU A 380 -0.11 -18.39 3.80
C GLU A 380 0.03 -18.56 5.31
N LEU A 381 1.13 -19.16 5.73
CA LEU A 381 1.55 -19.29 7.13
C LEU A 381 2.98 -18.77 7.25
N GLU A 382 3.22 -17.90 8.24
CA GLU A 382 4.52 -17.31 8.53
C GLU A 382 4.91 -17.52 9.99
N LEU A 383 6.12 -17.98 10.20
CA LEU A 383 6.81 -18.06 11.48
C LEU A 383 7.99 -17.10 11.47
N ASP A 384 8.06 -16.21 12.45
CA ASP A 384 9.10 -15.21 12.56
C ASP A 384 9.73 -15.24 13.96
N TYR A 385 11.06 -15.16 14.03
CA TYR A 385 11.80 -15.12 15.28
C TYR A 385 12.79 -13.97 15.25
N GLN A 386 12.68 -13.10 16.28
CA GLN A 386 13.57 -11.96 16.47
C GLN A 386 14.35 -12.11 17.78
N TRP A 387 15.66 -11.92 17.70
CA TRP A 387 16.56 -11.87 18.84
C TRP A 387 17.31 -10.55 18.88
N GLU A 388 16.96 -9.70 19.85
CA GLU A 388 17.66 -8.45 20.16
C GLU A 388 18.86 -8.75 21.07
N ILE A 389 20.03 -9.00 20.50
CA ILE A 389 21.27 -9.32 21.22
C ILE A 389 21.76 -8.10 22.02
N GLY A 390 21.57 -6.92 21.46
CA GLY A 390 21.94 -5.62 22.05
C GLY A 390 21.45 -4.43 21.22
N PRO A 391 21.80 -3.21 21.57
CA PRO A 391 21.42 -2.02 20.80
C PRO A 391 21.94 -2.12 19.36
N GLU A 392 21.04 -2.06 18.38
CA GLU A 392 21.33 -2.23 16.95
C GLU A 392 22.17 -3.50 16.65
N HIS A 393 21.98 -4.55 17.44
CA HIS A 393 22.60 -5.86 17.28
C HIS A 393 21.52 -6.92 17.39
N ASN A 394 21.03 -7.44 16.25
CA ASN A 394 19.91 -8.37 16.18
C ASN A 394 20.11 -9.47 15.15
N LEU A 395 19.41 -10.56 15.39
CA LEU A 395 19.20 -11.67 14.46
C LEU A 395 17.72 -11.80 14.20
N HIS A 396 17.34 -11.98 12.95
CA HIS A 396 15.98 -12.12 12.51
C HIS A 396 15.86 -13.31 11.56
N ALA A 397 14.96 -14.25 11.82
CA ALA A 397 14.70 -15.41 11.00
C ALA A 397 13.21 -15.48 10.63
N ILE A 398 12.91 -15.66 9.35
CA ILE A 398 11.56 -15.78 8.80
C ILE A 398 11.47 -17.10 8.04
N LEU A 399 10.36 -17.82 8.25
CA LEU A 399 9.95 -18.98 7.47
C LEU A 399 8.50 -18.77 7.06
N SER A 400 8.21 -18.71 5.76
CA SER A 400 6.85 -18.68 5.26
C SER A 400 6.58 -19.81 4.28
N ALA A 401 5.33 -20.25 4.22
CA ALA A 401 4.84 -21.22 3.26
C ALA A 401 3.43 -20.83 2.83
N GLY A 402 3.17 -20.89 1.52
CA GLY A 402 1.91 -20.49 0.92
C GLY A 402 1.44 -21.45 -0.17
N ARG A 403 0.15 -21.46 -0.40
CA ARG A 403 -0.50 -22.17 -1.50
C ARG A 403 -1.57 -21.32 -2.13
N GLU A 404 -1.52 -21.21 -3.46
CA GLU A 404 -2.56 -20.63 -4.28
C GLU A 404 -3.23 -21.69 -5.15
N LEU A 405 -4.55 -21.60 -5.28
CA LEU A 405 -5.36 -22.46 -6.13
C LEU A 405 -6.28 -21.56 -6.97
N SER A 406 -6.18 -21.63 -8.29
CA SER A 406 -6.95 -20.80 -9.21
C SER A 406 -7.65 -21.68 -10.26
N PRO A 407 -8.80 -22.28 -9.91
CA PRO A 407 -9.64 -22.98 -10.89
C PRO A 407 -10.38 -21.97 -11.77
N ASP A 408 -10.51 -22.25 -13.06
CA ASP A 408 -11.34 -21.48 -13.98
C ASP A 408 -12.15 -22.35 -14.94
N LYS A 409 -13.25 -21.79 -15.41
CA LYS A 409 -14.09 -22.35 -16.45
C LYS A 409 -14.45 -21.26 -17.45
N SER A 410 -14.39 -21.56 -18.71
CA SER A 410 -14.72 -20.62 -19.77
C SER A 410 -15.70 -21.23 -20.78
N SER A 411 -16.54 -20.38 -21.34
CA SER A 411 -17.44 -20.74 -22.43
C SER A 411 -17.39 -19.65 -23.49
N TYR A 412 -17.22 -20.06 -24.73
CA TYR A 412 -17.14 -19.17 -25.87
C TYR A 412 -18.16 -19.58 -26.90
N THR A 413 -18.96 -18.63 -27.37
CA THR A 413 -19.89 -18.78 -28.48
C THR A 413 -19.53 -17.79 -29.56
N GLN A 414 -19.42 -18.25 -30.80
CA GLN A 414 -19.26 -17.37 -31.95
C GLN A 414 -20.42 -17.56 -32.90
N SER A 415 -21.03 -16.45 -33.28
CA SER A 415 -22.18 -16.41 -34.16
C SER A 415 -21.98 -15.42 -35.31
N ASP A 416 -22.81 -15.52 -36.32
CA ASP A 416 -22.96 -14.52 -37.37
C ASP A 416 -24.26 -13.73 -37.14
N PRO A 417 -24.17 -12.44 -36.69
CA PRO A 417 -25.36 -11.65 -36.44
C PRO A 417 -26.26 -11.43 -37.67
N LEU A 418 -25.71 -11.47 -38.89
CA LEU A 418 -26.47 -11.26 -40.12
C LEU A 418 -27.33 -12.46 -40.49
N SER A 419 -26.85 -13.69 -40.25
CA SER A 419 -27.55 -14.93 -40.51
C SER A 419 -28.22 -15.53 -39.29
N ASN A 420 -27.99 -14.95 -38.13
CA ASN A 420 -28.43 -15.43 -36.80
C ASN A 420 -28.10 -16.92 -36.58
N SER A 421 -26.92 -17.34 -37.04
CA SER A 421 -26.44 -18.71 -36.94
C SER A 421 -25.27 -18.84 -36.02
N ASP A 422 -25.27 -19.89 -35.18
CA ASP A 422 -24.10 -20.27 -34.41
C ASP A 422 -23.04 -20.87 -35.33
N LEU A 423 -21.83 -20.39 -35.29
CA LEU A 423 -20.71 -20.87 -36.10
C LEU A 423 -19.94 -21.96 -35.37
N PHE A 424 -19.65 -21.74 -34.06
CA PHE A 424 -19.07 -22.75 -33.19
C PHE A 424 -19.23 -22.37 -31.72
N ARG A 425 -19.09 -23.37 -30.86
CA ARG A 425 -19.05 -23.23 -29.41
C ARG A 425 -17.82 -23.94 -28.88
N GLN A 426 -17.19 -23.32 -27.87
CA GLN A 426 -16.06 -23.86 -27.13
C GLN A 426 -16.36 -23.82 -25.66
N ASP A 427 -15.90 -24.81 -24.90
CA ASP A 427 -15.76 -24.71 -23.46
C ASP A 427 -14.29 -24.92 -23.03
N GLY A 428 -13.91 -24.30 -21.93
CA GLY A 428 -12.60 -24.40 -21.32
C GLY A 428 -12.70 -24.76 -19.85
N LYS A 429 -11.72 -25.49 -19.38
CA LYS A 429 -11.50 -25.74 -17.96
C LYS A 429 -10.02 -25.61 -17.68
N GLY A 430 -9.67 -24.70 -16.78
CA GLY A 430 -8.33 -24.50 -16.30
C GLY A 430 -8.22 -24.77 -14.80
N SER A 431 -7.05 -25.11 -14.35
CA SER A 431 -6.69 -25.11 -12.93
C SER A 431 -5.22 -24.77 -12.79
N GLU A 432 -4.93 -23.82 -11.92
CA GLU A 432 -3.57 -23.47 -11.56
C GLU A 432 -3.37 -23.70 -10.07
N LYS A 433 -2.27 -24.34 -9.73
CA LYS A 433 -1.81 -24.55 -8.37
C LYS A 433 -0.40 -24.00 -8.25
N GLU A 434 -0.17 -23.16 -7.26
CA GLU A 434 1.13 -22.62 -6.91
C GLU A 434 1.43 -22.91 -5.44
N ASP A 435 2.61 -23.46 -5.16
CA ASP A 435 3.15 -23.66 -3.83
C ASP A 435 4.42 -22.82 -3.69
N GLY A 436 4.50 -22.01 -2.65
CA GLY A 436 5.63 -21.13 -2.35
C GLY A 436 6.21 -21.41 -0.95
N MET A 437 7.51 -21.27 -0.83
CA MET A 437 8.23 -21.34 0.45
C MET A 437 9.36 -20.32 0.46
N GLU A 438 9.46 -19.54 1.53
CA GLU A 438 10.52 -18.57 1.75
C GLU A 438 11.22 -18.82 3.08
N PHE A 439 12.55 -18.81 3.08
CA PHE A 439 13.38 -18.75 4.27
C PHE A 439 14.30 -17.53 4.19
N GLN A 440 14.34 -16.72 5.25
CA GLN A 440 15.23 -15.57 5.35
C GLN A 440 15.89 -15.54 6.72
N LEU A 441 17.21 -15.22 6.74
CA LEU A 441 18.00 -15.04 7.95
C LEU A 441 18.81 -13.76 7.81
N ASP A 442 18.55 -12.78 8.67
CA ASP A 442 19.19 -11.47 8.69
C ASP A 442 19.98 -11.28 9.98
N TYR A 443 21.21 -10.82 9.85
CA TYR A 443 22.06 -10.42 10.96
C TYR A 443 22.45 -8.96 10.80
N THR A 444 22.19 -8.14 11.83
CA THR A 444 22.53 -6.73 11.88
C THR A 444 23.41 -6.46 13.07
N ARG A 445 24.52 -5.73 12.87
CA ARG A 445 25.39 -5.28 13.96
C ARG A 445 25.95 -3.89 13.69
N LYS A 446 25.70 -2.96 14.60
CA LYS A 446 26.40 -1.67 14.68
C LYS A 446 27.69 -1.88 15.48
N PHE A 447 28.82 -1.65 14.86
CA PHE A 447 30.13 -1.80 15.52
C PHE A 447 30.58 -0.50 16.22
N SER A 448 30.13 0.63 15.70
CA SER A 448 30.37 1.94 16.27
C SER A 448 29.37 2.96 15.71
N GLU A 449 29.40 4.20 16.20
CA GLU A 449 28.63 5.30 15.60
C GLU A 449 29.01 5.60 14.15
N LYS A 450 30.14 5.05 13.67
CA LYS A 450 30.66 5.30 12.33
C LYS A 450 30.25 4.25 11.31
N TRP A 451 29.96 2.99 11.72
CA TRP A 451 29.63 1.96 10.76
C TRP A 451 28.80 0.79 11.34
N LYS A 452 27.93 0.26 10.49
CA LYS A 452 27.00 -0.85 10.73
C LYS A 452 27.11 -1.85 9.59
N LEU A 453 27.11 -3.14 9.91
CA LEU A 453 27.02 -4.25 8.95
C LEU A 453 25.65 -4.90 9.05
N GLU A 454 25.05 -5.15 7.88
CA GLU A 454 23.86 -6.00 7.71
C GLU A 454 24.22 -7.09 6.72
N THR A 455 24.00 -8.36 7.07
CA THR A 455 24.24 -9.49 6.19
C THR A 455 23.16 -10.53 6.38
N GLY A 456 22.93 -11.35 5.37
CA GLY A 456 21.91 -12.38 5.47
C GLY A 456 21.90 -13.33 4.29
N TRP A 457 20.99 -14.27 4.43
CA TRP A 457 20.65 -15.28 3.44
C TRP A 457 19.15 -15.31 3.23
N LYS A 458 18.73 -15.42 1.96
CA LYS A 458 17.35 -15.60 1.57
C LYS A 458 17.22 -16.70 0.53
N THR A 459 16.29 -17.62 0.74
CA THR A 459 15.90 -18.63 -0.23
C THR A 459 14.42 -18.48 -0.52
N ASN A 460 14.06 -18.41 -1.79
CA ASN A 460 12.69 -18.45 -2.28
C ASN A 460 12.52 -19.66 -3.19
N MET A 461 11.50 -20.46 -2.97
CA MET A 461 11.14 -21.64 -3.76
C MET A 461 9.69 -21.52 -4.19
N GLU A 462 9.43 -21.64 -5.47
CA GLU A 462 8.09 -21.60 -6.06
C GLU A 462 7.92 -22.80 -6.98
N SER A 463 6.77 -23.43 -6.92
CA SER A 463 6.37 -24.45 -7.88
C SER A 463 4.94 -24.18 -8.32
N ARG A 464 4.72 -24.21 -9.63
CA ARG A 464 3.42 -23.94 -10.26
C ARG A 464 3.09 -25.07 -11.21
N SER A 465 1.85 -25.53 -11.19
CA SER A 465 1.30 -26.46 -12.18
C SER A 465 -0.02 -25.90 -12.72
N SER A 466 -0.12 -25.82 -14.04
CA SER A 466 -1.34 -25.41 -14.75
C SER A 466 -1.80 -26.51 -15.68
N ASP A 467 -3.07 -26.89 -15.60
CA ASP A 467 -3.74 -27.83 -16.46
C ASP A 467 -4.85 -27.09 -17.22
N ASP A 468 -4.80 -27.07 -18.56
CA ASP A 468 -5.73 -26.34 -19.41
C ASP A 468 -6.36 -27.27 -20.47
N LEU A 469 -7.68 -27.35 -20.49
CA LEU A 469 -8.46 -28.10 -21.46
C LEU A 469 -9.41 -27.17 -22.20
N ILE A 470 -9.39 -27.20 -23.53
CA ILE A 470 -10.35 -26.52 -24.41
C ILE A 470 -10.98 -27.56 -25.30
N ARG A 471 -12.33 -27.54 -25.40
CA ARG A 471 -13.11 -28.43 -26.24
C ARG A 471 -13.94 -27.64 -27.22
N ASN A 472 -14.12 -28.20 -28.41
CA ASN A 472 -15.02 -27.68 -29.42
C ASN A 472 -16.29 -28.55 -29.47
N LEU A 473 -17.46 -27.92 -29.57
CA LEU A 473 -18.72 -28.61 -29.84
C LEU A 473 -18.83 -28.86 -31.35
N THR A 474 -18.86 -30.11 -31.74
CA THR A 474 -19.20 -30.55 -33.09
C THR A 474 -20.71 -30.87 -33.16
N ALA A 475 -21.23 -31.30 -34.31
CA ALA A 475 -22.67 -31.60 -34.49
C ALA A 475 -23.27 -32.55 -33.43
N ALA A 476 -22.46 -33.42 -32.81
CA ALA A 476 -22.94 -34.48 -31.92
C ALA A 476 -22.21 -34.58 -30.57
N SER A 477 -21.02 -34.01 -30.40
CA SER A 477 -20.21 -34.20 -29.19
C SER A 477 -19.15 -33.12 -28.98
N TRP A 478 -18.69 -33.02 -27.72
CA TRP A 478 -17.52 -32.23 -27.37
C TRP A 478 -16.24 -32.99 -27.70
N ILE A 479 -15.34 -32.37 -28.45
CA ILE A 479 -14.03 -32.91 -28.83
C ILE A 479 -12.95 -32.05 -28.25
N ASP A 480 -11.93 -32.67 -27.64
CA ASP A 480 -10.78 -31.99 -27.13
C ASP A 480 -10.02 -31.28 -28.26
N PHE A 481 -9.95 -29.96 -28.21
CA PHE A 481 -9.25 -29.11 -29.16
C PHE A 481 -7.82 -28.80 -28.69
N SER A 482 -7.66 -28.54 -27.42
CA SER A 482 -6.36 -28.30 -26.77
C SER A 482 -6.40 -28.86 -25.38
N LYS A 483 -5.37 -29.63 -25.03
CA LYS A 483 -5.17 -30.15 -23.67
C LYS A 483 -3.69 -30.00 -23.32
N ASN A 484 -3.41 -29.11 -22.38
CA ASN A 484 -2.05 -28.69 -22.09
C ASN A 484 -1.78 -28.76 -20.60
N LYS A 485 -0.55 -29.12 -20.28
CA LYS A 485 -0.02 -29.06 -18.92
C LYS A 485 1.25 -28.21 -18.91
N PHE A 486 1.40 -27.35 -17.93
CA PHE A 486 2.59 -26.54 -17.73
C PHE A 486 3.04 -26.64 -16.27
N ASP A 487 4.17 -27.29 -16.05
CA ASP A 487 4.81 -27.42 -14.74
C ASP A 487 6.04 -26.50 -14.70
N TYR A 488 6.13 -25.65 -13.69
CA TYR A 488 7.18 -24.66 -13.49
C TYR A 488 7.72 -24.76 -12.06
N ALA A 489 9.02 -24.67 -11.90
CA ALA A 489 9.69 -24.60 -10.61
C ALA A 489 10.83 -23.56 -10.66
N GLU A 490 10.86 -22.67 -9.69
CA GLU A 490 11.90 -21.67 -9.52
C GLU A 490 12.48 -21.76 -8.10
N GLN A 491 13.81 -21.65 -8.02
CA GLN A 491 14.53 -21.50 -6.76
C GLN A 491 15.51 -20.36 -6.88
N ILE A 492 15.46 -19.42 -5.93
CA ILE A 492 16.35 -18.27 -5.85
C ILE A 492 17.06 -18.34 -4.49
N HIS A 493 18.37 -18.54 -4.50
CA HIS A 493 19.21 -18.51 -3.31
C HIS A 493 20.07 -17.26 -3.33
N ALA A 494 19.96 -16.42 -2.31
CA ALA A 494 20.62 -15.14 -2.25
C ALA A 494 21.42 -14.96 -0.97
N ALA A 495 22.67 -14.52 -1.11
CA ALA A 495 23.49 -14.03 -0.01
C ALA A 495 23.76 -12.53 -0.21
N TYR A 496 23.73 -11.75 0.86
CA TYR A 496 23.99 -10.32 0.77
C TYR A 496 24.77 -9.78 1.98
N ALA A 497 25.47 -8.67 1.74
CA ALA A 497 26.12 -7.88 2.76
C ALA A 497 25.98 -6.39 2.41
N THR A 498 25.72 -5.57 3.44
CA THR A 498 25.59 -4.13 3.32
C THR A 498 26.37 -3.46 4.44
N LEU A 499 27.29 -2.57 4.08
CA LEU A 499 28.08 -1.76 4.99
C LEU A 499 27.59 -0.32 4.94
N THR A 500 27.02 0.17 6.04
CA THR A 500 26.56 1.56 6.18
C THR A 500 27.50 2.31 7.09
N GLY A 501 27.92 3.52 6.70
CA GLY A 501 28.87 4.31 7.48
C GLY A 501 28.67 5.82 7.39
N LYS A 502 29.34 6.54 8.30
CA LYS A 502 29.44 8.02 8.29
C LYS A 502 30.92 8.42 8.29
N LEU A 503 31.36 9.11 7.24
CA LEU A 503 32.72 9.69 7.19
C LEU A 503 32.78 11.00 7.99
N THR A 504 31.69 11.78 7.96
CA THR A 504 31.50 13.00 8.75
C THR A 504 30.06 13.06 9.27
N PRO A 505 29.71 13.95 10.22
CA PRO A 505 28.34 14.15 10.64
C PRO A 505 27.37 14.52 9.49
N LYS A 506 27.92 15.08 8.39
CA LYS A 506 27.16 15.51 7.21
C LYS A 506 27.22 14.54 6.03
N PHE A 507 28.17 13.60 6.01
CA PHE A 507 28.36 12.67 4.89
C PHE A 507 28.22 11.22 5.35
N GLY A 508 27.22 10.54 4.83
CA GLY A 508 26.94 9.12 5.02
C GLY A 508 27.12 8.34 3.73
N TYR A 509 27.41 7.05 3.84
CA TYR A 509 27.51 6.13 2.69
C TYR A 509 26.96 4.75 3.04
N GLN A 510 26.55 4.02 2.02
CA GLN A 510 26.20 2.61 2.11
C GLN A 510 26.69 1.88 0.86
N LEU A 511 27.39 0.77 1.09
CA LEU A 511 27.87 -0.15 0.05
C LEU A 511 27.22 -1.50 0.26
N GLY A 512 26.56 -2.02 -0.75
CA GLY A 512 25.87 -3.31 -0.68
C GLY A 512 26.25 -4.21 -1.87
N LEU A 513 26.33 -5.49 -1.61
CA LEU A 513 26.47 -6.52 -2.64
C LEU A 513 25.53 -7.68 -2.33
N ARG A 514 24.78 -8.09 -3.33
CA ARG A 514 23.92 -9.27 -3.30
C ARG A 514 24.29 -10.21 -4.43
N ALA A 515 24.44 -11.48 -4.12
CA ALA A 515 24.64 -12.55 -5.08
C ALA A 515 23.38 -13.44 -5.10
N GLU A 516 22.79 -13.65 -6.26
CA GLU A 516 21.64 -14.53 -6.44
C GLU A 516 21.94 -15.65 -7.41
N GLN A 517 21.79 -16.91 -6.94
CA GLN A 517 21.74 -18.13 -7.74
C GLN A 517 20.28 -18.41 -8.05
N THR A 518 19.93 -18.44 -9.34
CA THR A 518 18.57 -18.76 -9.80
C THR A 518 18.59 -20.05 -10.58
N LEU A 519 17.69 -20.97 -10.23
CA LEU A 519 17.42 -22.25 -10.90
C LEU A 519 15.97 -22.22 -11.36
N VAL A 520 15.71 -22.32 -12.65
CA VAL A 520 14.36 -22.39 -13.22
C VAL A 520 14.26 -23.64 -14.07
N ASN A 521 13.27 -24.47 -13.79
CA ASN A 521 12.93 -25.65 -14.58
C ASN A 521 11.45 -25.58 -14.93
N PHE A 522 11.11 -25.77 -16.20
CA PHE A 522 9.72 -25.89 -16.60
C PHE A 522 9.54 -26.86 -17.74
N THR A 523 8.37 -27.50 -17.77
CA THR A 523 7.97 -28.45 -18.80
C THR A 523 6.59 -28.07 -19.30
N SER A 524 6.48 -27.86 -20.60
CA SER A 524 5.21 -27.70 -21.30
C SER A 524 4.86 -29.00 -22.03
N THR A 525 3.68 -29.57 -21.77
CA THR A 525 3.21 -30.80 -22.36
C THR A 525 1.94 -30.58 -23.13
N ASN A 526 1.94 -30.85 -24.42
CA ASN A 526 0.69 -31.04 -25.16
C ASN A 526 0.20 -32.47 -24.90
N GLU A 527 -0.85 -32.61 -24.10
CA GLU A 527 -1.36 -33.90 -23.68
C GLU A 527 -2.13 -34.64 -24.78
N LEU A 528 -2.59 -33.94 -25.85
CA LEU A 528 -3.23 -34.61 -27.00
C LEU A 528 -2.21 -35.41 -27.82
N THR A 529 -0.99 -34.91 -27.92
CA THR A 529 0.11 -35.56 -28.66
C THR A 529 1.11 -36.24 -27.73
N ASN A 530 0.97 -36.04 -26.41
CA ASN A 530 1.90 -36.52 -25.40
C ASN A 530 3.37 -36.09 -25.68
N THR A 531 3.55 -34.83 -26.06
CA THR A 531 4.84 -34.25 -26.40
C THR A 531 5.28 -33.24 -25.31
N PRO A 532 6.14 -33.67 -24.35
CA PRO A 532 6.74 -32.76 -23.38
C PRO A 532 7.93 -32.02 -24.00
N VAL A 533 8.06 -30.73 -23.66
CA VAL A 533 9.22 -29.89 -23.97
C VAL A 533 9.69 -29.27 -22.66
N SER A 534 10.94 -29.58 -22.27
CA SER A 534 11.51 -29.09 -21.01
C SER A 534 12.59 -28.06 -21.28
N HIS A 535 12.63 -27.05 -20.41
CA HIS A 535 13.60 -25.96 -20.40
C HIS A 535 14.22 -25.85 -19.02
N GLU A 536 15.53 -25.57 -18.99
CA GLU A 536 16.28 -25.32 -17.76
C GLU A 536 17.08 -24.05 -17.90
N LYS A 537 17.03 -23.17 -16.87
CA LYS A 537 17.84 -21.97 -16.77
C LYS A 537 18.56 -21.97 -15.41
N ASN A 538 19.87 -21.76 -15.44
CA ASN A 538 20.71 -21.75 -14.26
C ASN A 538 21.74 -20.64 -14.37
N TYR A 539 21.67 -19.63 -13.48
CA TYR A 539 22.56 -18.49 -13.53
C TYR A 539 22.84 -17.86 -12.16
N LEU A 540 24.10 -17.45 -11.95
CA LEU A 540 24.54 -16.65 -10.82
C LEU A 540 24.75 -15.20 -11.26
N LYS A 541 24.14 -14.24 -10.56
CA LYS A 541 24.25 -12.81 -10.85
C LYS A 541 24.57 -11.99 -9.60
N LEU A 542 25.28 -10.87 -9.81
CA LEU A 542 25.65 -9.94 -8.77
C LEU A 542 24.87 -8.62 -8.93
N PHE A 543 24.40 -8.10 -7.80
CA PHE A 543 23.60 -6.89 -7.70
C PHE A 543 24.25 -5.93 -6.72
N PRO A 544 25.21 -5.10 -7.17
CA PRO A 544 25.80 -4.06 -6.36
C PRO A 544 24.84 -2.90 -6.12
N THR A 545 24.95 -2.27 -4.93
CA THR A 545 24.26 -1.03 -4.56
C THR A 545 25.23 -0.07 -3.92
N ILE A 546 25.16 1.21 -4.28
CA ILE A 546 25.99 2.28 -3.72
C ILE A 546 25.09 3.46 -3.44
N PHE A 547 25.14 3.95 -2.19
CA PHE A 547 24.43 5.15 -1.78
C PHE A 547 25.39 6.09 -1.08
N ALA A 548 25.21 7.37 -1.31
CA ALA A 548 25.90 8.43 -0.61
C ALA A 548 24.93 9.57 -0.32
N ASN A 549 24.91 10.07 0.91
CA ASN A 549 24.09 11.21 1.26
C ASN A 549 24.95 12.34 1.85
N TYR A 550 24.57 13.58 1.56
CA TYR A 550 25.20 14.78 2.10
C TYR A 550 24.14 15.75 2.61
N THR A 551 24.24 16.12 3.89
CA THR A 551 23.38 17.10 4.54
C THR A 551 24.03 18.48 4.48
N PHE A 552 23.50 19.40 3.68
CA PHE A 552 24.01 20.79 3.56
C PHE A 552 23.70 21.62 4.80
N SER A 553 22.45 21.55 5.24
CA SER A 553 21.90 22.23 6.41
C SER A 553 20.69 21.46 6.92
N GLU A 554 20.12 21.85 8.03
CA GLU A 554 18.86 21.28 8.50
C GLU A 554 17.76 21.41 7.42
N GLY A 555 17.13 20.30 7.10
CA GLY A 555 16.11 20.19 6.05
C GLY A 555 16.61 20.38 4.61
N ALA A 556 17.93 20.30 4.34
CA ALA A 556 18.49 20.30 2.98
C ALA A 556 19.48 19.15 2.81
N ASP A 557 19.08 18.13 2.08
CA ASP A 557 19.82 16.89 1.87
C ASP A 557 19.95 16.57 0.38
N MET A 558 21.08 15.95 0.02
CA MET A 558 21.31 15.38 -1.32
C MET A 558 21.72 13.92 -1.18
N GLN A 559 21.24 13.06 -2.06
CA GLN A 559 21.59 11.66 -2.09
C GLN A 559 21.93 11.24 -3.53
N LEU A 560 22.98 10.45 -3.67
CA LEU A 560 23.39 9.80 -4.92
C LEU A 560 23.22 8.29 -4.75
N ASN A 561 22.57 7.66 -5.70
CA ASN A 561 22.24 6.23 -5.65
C ASN A 561 22.63 5.55 -6.94
N TYR A 562 23.22 4.37 -6.82
CA TYR A 562 23.36 3.41 -7.90
C TYR A 562 22.86 2.05 -7.45
N SER A 563 22.10 1.37 -8.30
CA SER A 563 21.71 -0.03 -8.10
C SER A 563 21.57 -0.77 -9.41
N ARG A 564 21.97 -2.06 -9.40
CA ARG A 564 21.64 -3.01 -10.47
C ARG A 564 20.46 -3.87 -10.02
N ARG A 565 19.50 -4.08 -10.94
CA ARG A 565 18.26 -4.82 -10.70
C ARG A 565 18.03 -5.85 -11.80
N ILE A 566 17.13 -6.79 -11.51
CA ILE A 566 16.67 -7.82 -12.44
C ILE A 566 15.14 -7.81 -12.54
N ASN A 567 14.61 -8.10 -13.71
CA ASN A 567 13.20 -8.38 -13.95
C ASN A 567 13.12 -9.75 -14.63
N ARG A 568 12.59 -10.76 -13.90
CA ARG A 568 12.51 -12.14 -14.39
C ARG A 568 11.23 -12.33 -15.18
N PRO A 569 11.25 -13.11 -16.27
CA PRO A 569 10.03 -13.54 -16.94
C PRO A 569 9.17 -14.34 -15.96
N ARG A 570 7.92 -13.95 -15.76
CA ARG A 570 6.98 -14.71 -14.93
C ARG A 570 6.60 -16.02 -15.62
N GLY A 571 6.24 -17.06 -14.87
CA GLY A 571 5.87 -18.37 -15.41
C GLY A 571 4.82 -18.31 -16.53
N ARG A 572 3.82 -17.41 -16.43
CA ARG A 572 2.85 -17.18 -17.52
C ARG A 572 3.51 -16.72 -18.82
N ALA A 573 4.52 -15.85 -18.75
CA ALA A 573 5.22 -15.35 -19.94
C ALA A 573 6.05 -16.45 -20.64
N LEU A 574 6.44 -17.49 -19.89
CA LEU A 574 7.18 -18.66 -20.40
C LEU A 574 6.25 -19.76 -20.93
N ASN A 575 4.95 -19.71 -20.61
CA ASN A 575 3.99 -20.73 -21.02
C ASN A 575 3.62 -20.59 -22.51
N PRO A 576 4.00 -21.51 -23.42
CA PRO A 576 3.79 -21.36 -24.87
C PRO A 576 2.35 -21.62 -25.31
N PHE A 577 1.44 -21.96 -24.40
CA PHE A 577 0.08 -22.26 -24.75
C PHE A 577 -0.76 -21.02 -25.02
N VAL A 578 -1.68 -21.15 -25.94
CA VAL A 578 -2.43 -20.07 -26.57
C VAL A 578 -3.63 -19.65 -25.74
N ASN A 579 -3.80 -18.34 -25.47
CA ASN A 579 -5.05 -17.79 -24.96
C ASN A 579 -5.95 -17.41 -26.13
N ILE A 580 -7.15 -17.98 -26.21
CA ILE A 580 -8.11 -17.86 -27.29
C ILE A 580 -9.35 -17.00 -26.95
N SER A 581 -9.32 -16.24 -25.88
CA SER A 581 -10.47 -15.40 -25.48
C SER A 581 -10.88 -14.41 -26.58
N ASP A 582 -9.92 -13.85 -27.31
CA ASP A 582 -10.12 -13.10 -28.56
C ASP A 582 -9.55 -13.89 -29.74
N SER A 583 -10.41 -14.38 -30.63
CA SER A 583 -10.00 -15.21 -31.78
C SER A 583 -9.20 -14.45 -32.85
N THR A 584 -9.14 -13.13 -32.80
CA THR A 584 -8.43 -12.27 -33.76
C THR A 584 -7.14 -11.66 -33.20
N ASN A 585 -6.97 -11.71 -31.86
CA ASN A 585 -5.77 -11.23 -31.13
C ASN A 585 -5.39 -12.28 -30.08
N ILE A 586 -4.48 -13.14 -30.45
CA ILE A 586 -4.05 -14.28 -29.63
C ILE A 586 -2.78 -13.93 -28.88
N TRP A 587 -2.74 -14.22 -27.58
CA TRP A 587 -1.53 -14.10 -26.78
C TRP A 587 -0.86 -15.48 -26.62
N VAL A 588 0.47 -15.52 -26.75
CA VAL A 588 1.29 -16.74 -26.66
C VAL A 588 2.55 -16.40 -25.85
N GLY A 589 2.86 -17.16 -24.82
CA GLY A 589 4.11 -16.97 -24.07
C GLY A 589 5.32 -17.46 -24.86
N ASN A 590 6.52 -17.10 -24.38
CA ASN A 590 7.79 -17.43 -25.00
C ASN A 590 8.71 -18.14 -24.01
N PRO A 591 8.97 -19.45 -24.18
CA PRO A 591 9.86 -20.22 -23.31
C PRO A 591 11.32 -19.75 -23.31
N ASP A 592 11.75 -19.05 -24.37
CA ASP A 592 13.14 -18.64 -24.57
C ASP A 592 13.49 -17.31 -23.88
N LEU A 593 12.52 -16.67 -23.20
CA LEU A 593 12.75 -15.38 -22.54
C LEU A 593 13.87 -15.45 -21.51
N ASP A 594 14.79 -14.51 -21.58
CA ASP A 594 15.82 -14.25 -20.58
C ASP A 594 15.43 -13.10 -19.62
N PRO A 595 16.04 -13.02 -18.43
CA PRO A 595 15.81 -11.90 -17.54
C PRO A 595 16.32 -10.57 -18.13
N GLU A 596 15.54 -9.50 -17.89
CA GLU A 596 15.95 -8.11 -18.13
C GLU A 596 16.82 -7.61 -16.97
N TYR A 597 17.89 -6.86 -17.27
CA TYR A 597 18.74 -6.21 -16.27
C TYR A 597 18.67 -4.71 -16.41
N SER A 598 18.66 -4.00 -15.27
CA SER A 598 18.70 -2.54 -15.30
C SER A 598 19.75 -1.97 -14.35
N ASN A 599 20.48 -0.96 -14.83
CA ASN A 599 21.39 -0.13 -14.06
C ASN A 599 20.72 1.21 -13.83
N ASN A 600 20.49 1.57 -12.54
CA ASN A 600 19.77 2.76 -12.14
C ASN A 600 20.73 3.73 -11.46
N PHE A 601 20.82 4.95 -11.95
CA PHE A 601 21.57 6.07 -11.38
C PHE A 601 20.56 7.14 -10.98
N GLU A 602 20.65 7.64 -9.76
CA GLU A 602 19.69 8.63 -9.25
C GLU A 602 20.39 9.66 -8.37
N MET A 603 20.07 10.94 -8.56
CA MET A 603 20.48 12.05 -7.70
C MET A 603 19.21 12.71 -7.15
N ASN A 604 19.02 12.60 -5.84
CA ASN A 604 17.89 13.19 -5.13
C ASN A 604 18.34 14.43 -4.36
N PHE A 605 17.57 15.49 -4.46
CA PHE A 605 17.69 16.67 -3.60
C PHE A 605 16.38 16.87 -2.85
N LEU A 606 16.46 17.06 -1.55
CA LEU A 606 15.34 17.33 -0.68
C LEU A 606 15.55 18.66 0.03
N LYS A 607 14.54 19.51 0.02
CA LYS A 607 14.49 20.73 0.82
C LYS A 607 13.13 20.83 1.52
N THR A 608 13.19 20.96 2.85
CA THR A 608 12.00 21.15 3.71
C THR A 608 12.03 22.50 4.36
N TRP A 609 10.92 23.20 4.31
CA TRP A 609 10.59 24.42 5.06
C TRP A 609 9.44 24.12 6.02
N THR A 610 8.96 25.12 6.77
CA THR A 610 7.87 24.93 7.73
C THR A 610 6.59 24.36 7.11
N ASP A 611 6.14 24.94 5.99
CA ASP A 611 4.88 24.57 5.35
C ASP A 611 5.07 23.99 3.93
N HIS A 612 6.33 23.82 3.48
CA HIS A 612 6.65 23.41 2.12
C HIS A 612 7.74 22.34 2.13
N THR A 613 7.64 21.38 1.23
CA THR A 613 8.70 20.41 0.94
C THR A 613 8.85 20.27 -0.56
N LEU A 614 10.08 20.41 -1.05
CA LEU A 614 10.44 20.16 -2.43
C LEU A 614 11.42 18.98 -2.49
N SER A 615 11.10 17.98 -3.29
CA SER A 615 12.01 16.90 -3.67
C SER A 615 12.23 16.95 -5.19
N ALA A 616 13.48 16.91 -5.61
CA ALA A 616 13.86 16.81 -7.02
C ALA A 616 14.76 15.58 -7.20
N ALA A 617 14.39 14.69 -8.13
CA ALA A 617 15.14 13.48 -8.45
C ALA A 617 15.51 13.47 -9.94
N LEU A 618 16.79 13.59 -10.26
CA LEU A 618 17.32 13.33 -11.58
C LEU A 618 17.69 11.86 -11.66
N TYR A 619 17.19 11.13 -12.65
CA TYR A 619 17.45 9.72 -12.81
C TYR A 619 17.88 9.36 -14.24
N HIS A 620 18.74 8.34 -14.34
CA HIS A 620 19.12 7.71 -15.57
C HIS A 620 19.10 6.20 -15.41
N ARG A 621 18.30 5.51 -16.22
CA ARG A 621 18.14 4.06 -16.24
C ARG A 621 18.58 3.50 -17.55
N ILE A 622 19.41 2.46 -17.51
CA ILE A 622 19.84 1.67 -18.67
C ILE A 622 19.32 0.26 -18.46
N SER A 623 18.44 -0.21 -19.32
CA SER A 623 17.89 -1.57 -19.31
C SER A 623 18.41 -2.37 -20.50
N GLU A 624 18.87 -3.59 -20.22
CA GLU A 624 19.40 -4.56 -21.19
C GLU A 624 18.42 -5.72 -21.33
N GLN A 625 18.26 -6.27 -22.52
CA GLN A 625 17.36 -7.39 -22.82
C GLN A 625 15.90 -7.12 -22.40
N VAL A 626 15.41 -5.93 -22.72
CA VAL A 626 14.07 -5.48 -22.31
C VAL A 626 13.00 -6.41 -22.86
N ILE A 627 12.14 -6.91 -21.98
CA ILE A 627 11.02 -7.76 -22.36
C ILE A 627 9.86 -6.86 -22.83
N GLN A 628 9.47 -7.02 -24.10
CA GLN A 628 8.37 -6.29 -24.71
C GLN A 628 7.42 -7.24 -25.42
N ASP A 629 6.12 -6.93 -25.35
CA ASP A 629 5.10 -7.63 -26.14
C ASP A 629 5.18 -7.19 -27.61
N ILE A 630 5.52 -8.13 -28.47
CA ILE A 630 5.61 -7.92 -29.93
C ILE A 630 4.36 -8.48 -30.59
N ARG A 631 3.78 -7.69 -31.47
CA ARG A 631 2.63 -8.07 -32.30
C ARG A 631 3.06 -8.32 -33.72
N TYR A 632 2.52 -9.39 -34.32
CA TYR A 632 2.76 -9.76 -35.68
C TYR A 632 1.55 -10.50 -36.29
N MET A 633 1.41 -10.43 -37.61
CA MET A 633 0.38 -11.18 -38.32
C MET A 633 0.86 -12.59 -38.63
N ASP A 634 0.04 -13.60 -38.31
CA ASP A 634 0.28 -15.00 -38.66
C ASP A 634 -1.02 -15.61 -39.16
N ASN A 635 -1.04 -15.94 -40.48
CA ASN A 635 -2.21 -16.53 -41.14
C ASN A 635 -3.52 -15.73 -40.90
N GLY A 636 -3.45 -14.39 -40.95
CA GLY A 636 -4.61 -13.52 -40.81
C GLY A 636 -5.05 -13.27 -39.34
N VAL A 637 -4.35 -13.86 -38.37
CA VAL A 637 -4.57 -13.66 -36.94
C VAL A 637 -3.44 -12.82 -36.34
N MET A 638 -3.78 -11.83 -35.54
CA MET A 638 -2.80 -11.08 -34.77
C MET A 638 -2.33 -11.93 -33.60
N LYS A 639 -1.02 -12.18 -33.55
CA LYS A 639 -0.37 -12.80 -32.39
C LYS A 639 0.42 -11.75 -31.59
N GLN A 640 0.39 -11.89 -30.29
CA GLN A 640 1.17 -11.10 -29.35
C GLN A 640 2.01 -12.06 -28.50
N THR A 641 3.32 -11.81 -28.42
CA THR A 641 4.26 -12.63 -27.65
C THR A 641 5.27 -11.73 -26.95
N PRO A 642 5.65 -12.03 -25.68
CA PRO A 642 6.75 -11.33 -25.04
C PRO A 642 8.09 -11.78 -25.63
N GLU A 643 9.00 -10.81 -25.89
CA GLU A 643 10.33 -11.05 -26.45
C GLU A 643 11.39 -10.18 -25.77
N ASN A 644 12.61 -10.68 -25.65
CA ASN A 644 13.77 -9.86 -25.30
C ASN A 644 14.25 -9.12 -26.55
N VAL A 645 13.74 -7.92 -26.77
CA VAL A 645 13.90 -7.28 -28.09
C VAL A 645 15.11 -6.40 -28.20
N THR A 646 15.46 -5.60 -27.15
CA THR A 646 16.48 -4.57 -27.32
C THR A 646 16.91 -3.96 -25.98
N ASN A 647 17.79 -2.96 -26.02
CA ASN A 647 18.13 -2.13 -24.87
C ASN A 647 17.26 -0.88 -24.85
N SER A 648 17.09 -0.32 -23.67
CA SER A 648 16.35 0.92 -23.49
C SER A 648 17.06 1.83 -22.49
N THR A 649 16.98 3.14 -22.74
CA THR A 649 17.43 4.16 -21.79
C THR A 649 16.27 5.07 -21.42
N SER A 650 16.22 5.49 -20.15
CA SER A 650 15.26 6.48 -19.68
C SER A 650 15.98 7.49 -18.81
N THR A 651 15.93 8.76 -19.20
CA THR A 651 16.52 9.88 -18.43
C THR A 651 15.41 10.85 -18.09
N GLY A 652 15.26 11.19 -16.81
CA GLY A 652 14.16 12.05 -16.40
C GLY A 652 14.42 12.83 -15.11
N LEU A 653 13.53 13.80 -14.89
CA LEU A 653 13.46 14.65 -13.71
C LEU A 653 12.08 14.50 -13.06
N GLU A 654 12.07 14.00 -11.84
CA GLU A 654 10.89 13.97 -10.99
C GLU A 654 10.91 15.14 -10.00
N LEU A 655 9.86 15.91 -9.94
CA LEU A 655 9.65 16.99 -8.98
C LEU A 655 8.43 16.65 -8.12
N VAL A 656 8.61 16.68 -6.81
CA VAL A 656 7.50 16.51 -5.85
C VAL A 656 7.46 17.74 -4.96
N ALA A 657 6.37 18.51 -5.07
CA ALA A 657 6.09 19.65 -4.21
C ALA A 657 4.95 19.28 -3.25
N LYS A 658 5.18 19.46 -1.95
CA LYS A 658 4.16 19.36 -0.93
C LYS A 658 4.02 20.72 -0.25
N ASP A 659 2.81 21.25 -0.25
CA ASP A 659 2.50 22.59 0.21
C ASP A 659 1.32 22.58 1.17
N LYS A 660 1.43 23.32 2.27
CA LYS A 660 0.33 23.64 3.16
C LYS A 660 -0.07 25.09 2.96
N LEU A 661 -1.15 25.28 2.20
CA LEU A 661 -1.64 26.61 1.81
C LEU A 661 -2.78 27.04 2.74
N PHE A 662 -2.73 28.29 3.21
CA PHE A 662 -3.79 28.90 4.04
C PHE A 662 -4.16 28.08 5.30
N LYS A 663 -3.27 27.18 5.78
CA LYS A 663 -3.48 26.25 6.91
C LYS A 663 -4.62 25.24 6.74
N ILE A 664 -5.43 25.34 5.70
CA ILE A 664 -6.61 24.50 5.45
C ILE A 664 -6.49 23.62 4.19
N LEU A 665 -5.60 23.98 3.26
CA LEU A 665 -5.40 23.23 2.01
C LEU A 665 -4.00 22.63 1.99
N GLU A 666 -3.93 21.31 2.00
CA GLU A 666 -2.68 20.56 1.79
C GLU A 666 -2.68 20.01 0.36
N THR A 667 -1.60 20.28 -0.39
CA THR A 667 -1.44 19.77 -1.75
C THR A 667 -0.14 18.98 -1.87
N THR A 668 -0.18 17.91 -2.66
CA THR A 668 1.00 17.19 -3.13
C THR A 668 0.92 17.13 -4.64
N THR A 669 1.91 17.70 -5.31
CA THR A 669 2.01 17.69 -6.77
C THR A 669 3.27 16.95 -7.17
N THR A 670 3.12 15.91 -7.98
CA THR A 670 4.23 15.13 -8.57
C THR A 670 4.24 15.41 -10.07
N LEU A 671 5.38 15.88 -10.59
CA LEU A 671 5.63 16.08 -12.01
C LEU A 671 6.83 15.23 -12.40
N ASN A 672 6.68 14.36 -13.39
CA ASN A 672 7.76 13.55 -13.93
C ASN A 672 7.94 13.89 -15.43
N LEU A 673 9.13 14.34 -15.81
CA LEU A 673 9.55 14.70 -17.16
C LEU A 673 10.62 13.72 -17.60
N TYR A 674 10.46 13.01 -18.71
CA TYR A 674 11.45 12.03 -19.12
C TYR A 674 11.56 11.89 -20.62
N ASN A 675 12.76 11.56 -21.06
CA ASN A 675 13.04 11.07 -22.41
C ASN A 675 13.32 9.58 -22.34
N GLN A 676 12.63 8.81 -23.17
CA GLN A 676 12.84 7.36 -23.30
C GLN A 676 13.34 7.06 -24.70
N SER A 677 14.39 6.24 -24.80
CA SER A 677 14.92 5.71 -26.06
C SER A 677 14.93 4.19 -25.99
N MET A 678 14.56 3.55 -27.09
CA MET A 678 14.67 2.11 -27.30
C MET A 678 15.45 1.88 -28.58
N ASP A 679 16.46 1.00 -28.55
CA ASP A 679 17.24 0.68 -29.74
C ASP A 679 16.37 -0.11 -30.73
N GLY A 680 16.72 -0.06 -32.03
CA GLY A 680 16.08 -0.88 -33.05
C GLY A 680 16.35 -2.37 -32.81
N PHE A 681 15.46 -3.21 -33.33
CA PHE A 681 15.57 -4.68 -33.18
C PHE A 681 15.08 -5.39 -34.44
N THR A 682 15.44 -6.67 -34.59
CA THR A 682 14.95 -7.54 -35.67
C THR A 682 14.14 -8.69 -35.02
N TYR A 683 12.92 -8.87 -35.55
CA TYR A 683 12.06 -9.98 -35.13
C TYR A 683 11.48 -10.70 -36.33
N ARG A 684 11.66 -12.05 -36.41
CA ARG A 684 11.21 -12.91 -37.54
C ARG A 684 11.71 -12.40 -38.91
N GLY A 685 12.95 -11.87 -39.00
CA GLY A 685 13.53 -11.33 -40.20
C GLY A 685 13.04 -9.93 -40.63
N GLN A 686 12.22 -9.29 -39.81
CA GLN A 686 11.73 -7.93 -40.00
C GLN A 686 12.46 -6.97 -39.06
N ALA A 687 12.94 -5.86 -39.58
CA ALA A 687 13.59 -4.81 -38.81
C ALA A 687 12.55 -3.81 -38.30
N TYR A 688 12.71 -3.41 -37.07
CA TYR A 688 11.98 -2.36 -36.38
C TYR A 688 12.96 -1.27 -35.98
N ASP A 689 12.67 -0.05 -36.37
CA ASP A 689 13.53 1.09 -36.08
C ASP A 689 13.52 1.42 -34.60
N GLY A 690 14.64 1.95 -34.10
CA GLY A 690 14.71 2.47 -32.74
C GLY A 690 13.76 3.66 -32.57
N THR A 691 13.27 3.81 -31.36
CA THR A 691 12.34 4.89 -31.01
C THR A 691 12.93 5.78 -29.93
N ASN A 692 12.68 7.10 -30.03
CA ASN A 692 13.08 8.09 -29.05
C ASN A 692 11.95 9.11 -28.88
N GLY A 693 11.59 9.42 -27.64
CA GLY A 693 10.49 10.35 -27.37
C GLY A 693 10.51 10.91 -25.97
N PHE A 694 10.14 12.19 -25.89
CA PHE A 694 9.87 12.87 -24.63
C PHE A 694 8.43 12.63 -24.19
N SER A 695 8.24 12.37 -22.90
CA SER A 695 6.92 12.29 -22.29
C SER A 695 6.96 12.88 -20.88
N TRP A 696 5.77 13.12 -20.32
CA TRP A 696 5.63 13.62 -18.98
C TRP A 696 4.31 13.16 -18.36
N ASN A 697 4.26 13.10 -17.04
CA ASN A 697 3.03 12.92 -16.30
C ASN A 697 2.98 13.85 -15.10
N VAL A 698 1.77 14.21 -14.72
CA VAL A 698 1.51 15.02 -13.53
C VAL A 698 0.37 14.40 -12.74
N ARG A 699 0.54 14.37 -11.42
CA ARG A 699 -0.51 14.04 -10.47
C ARG A 699 -0.58 15.13 -9.42
N MET A 700 -1.79 15.53 -9.08
CA MET A 700 -2.07 16.49 -8.02
C MET A 700 -3.09 15.89 -7.06
N ASN A 701 -2.72 15.82 -5.79
CA ASN A 701 -3.61 15.45 -4.70
C ASN A 701 -3.80 16.69 -3.81
N GLY A 702 -5.04 17.09 -3.59
CA GLY A 702 -5.41 18.19 -2.71
C GLY A 702 -6.34 17.70 -1.61
N GLN A 703 -6.10 18.12 -0.38
CA GLN A 703 -6.96 17.87 0.76
C GLN A 703 -7.32 19.20 1.42
N ILE A 704 -8.60 19.46 1.58
CA ILE A 704 -9.12 20.68 2.21
C ILE A 704 -9.86 20.34 3.50
N MET A 705 -9.47 21.01 4.58
CA MET A 705 -10.19 20.95 5.85
C MET A 705 -11.39 21.88 5.78
N LEU A 706 -12.58 21.31 5.86
CA LEU A 706 -13.87 22.01 5.82
C LEU A 706 -14.45 22.13 7.24
N PRO A 707 -15.37 23.08 7.49
CA PRO A 707 -16.10 23.15 8.76
C PRO A 707 -16.79 21.82 9.12
N TRP A 708 -17.19 21.64 10.38
CA TRP A 708 -17.92 20.48 10.92
C TRP A 708 -17.19 19.16 10.82
N ALA A 709 -15.85 19.16 11.01
CA ALA A 709 -15.00 17.96 10.91
C ALA A 709 -15.13 17.22 9.56
N MET A 710 -15.30 17.99 8.48
CA MET A 710 -15.33 17.45 7.12
C MET A 710 -13.97 17.65 6.44
N ILE A 711 -13.64 16.69 5.56
CA ILE A 711 -12.44 16.74 4.73
C ILE A 711 -12.87 16.51 3.29
N GLY A 712 -12.58 17.48 2.42
CA GLY A 712 -12.69 17.33 0.98
C GLY A 712 -11.37 16.87 0.39
N GLN A 713 -11.41 16.01 -0.62
CA GLN A 713 -10.25 15.54 -1.36
C GLN A 713 -10.48 15.69 -2.85
N VAL A 714 -9.44 16.09 -3.58
CA VAL A 714 -9.39 16.07 -5.04
C VAL A 714 -8.11 15.37 -5.48
N SER A 715 -8.20 14.44 -6.45
CA SER A 715 -7.07 13.82 -7.10
C SER A 715 -7.22 13.94 -8.61
N ALA A 716 -6.22 14.53 -9.26
CA ALA A 716 -6.17 14.69 -10.70
C ALA A 716 -4.89 14.08 -11.24
N PHE A 717 -5.01 13.34 -12.32
CA PHE A 717 -3.92 12.68 -13.01
C PHE A 717 -3.96 12.98 -14.51
N TYR A 718 -2.80 13.25 -15.10
CA TYR A 718 -2.61 13.34 -16.53
C TYR A 718 -1.28 12.69 -16.93
N SER A 719 -1.30 11.83 -17.94
CA SER A 719 -0.13 11.26 -18.58
C SER A 719 -0.12 11.66 -20.06
N ALA A 720 0.95 12.30 -20.49
CA ALA A 720 1.16 12.66 -21.91
C ALA A 720 1.36 11.41 -22.78
N PRO A 721 1.22 11.50 -24.09
CA PRO A 721 1.55 10.42 -25.01
C PRO A 721 2.98 9.93 -24.81
N ARG A 722 3.21 8.62 -24.96
CA ARG A 722 4.53 8.01 -24.84
C ARG A 722 4.78 6.98 -25.91
N ILE A 723 6.05 6.79 -26.24
CA ILE A 723 6.49 5.74 -27.18
C ILE A 723 6.44 4.36 -26.52
N VAL A 724 6.22 3.34 -27.33
CA VAL A 724 6.37 1.91 -27.03
C VAL A 724 7.10 1.23 -28.19
N ALA A 725 7.55 -0.03 -28.04
CA ALA A 725 8.39 -0.72 -29.03
C ALA A 725 7.83 -0.70 -30.48
N GLN A 726 6.53 -0.76 -30.65
CA GLN A 726 5.89 -0.80 -31.98
C GLN A 726 4.90 0.35 -32.19
N GLY A 727 5.10 1.53 -31.55
CA GLY A 727 4.21 2.66 -31.76
C GLY A 727 4.08 3.62 -30.59
N THR A 728 2.85 4.07 -30.30
CA THR A 728 2.61 5.11 -29.31
C THR A 728 1.38 4.80 -28.44
N MET A 729 1.47 5.10 -27.16
CA MET A 729 0.33 5.16 -26.25
C MET A 729 -0.13 6.61 -26.14
N LYS A 730 -1.44 6.86 -26.29
CA LYS A 730 -2.02 8.20 -26.20
C LYS A 730 -2.13 8.70 -24.75
N ALA A 731 -2.50 9.97 -24.61
CA ALA A 731 -2.71 10.57 -23.30
C ALA A 731 -3.84 9.89 -22.53
N ALA A 732 -3.65 9.77 -21.19
CA ALA A 732 -4.67 9.30 -20.25
C ALA A 732 -4.83 10.31 -19.11
N TYR A 733 -6.06 10.52 -18.62
CA TYR A 733 -6.32 11.40 -17.51
C TYR A 733 -7.54 10.96 -16.69
N SER A 734 -7.55 11.33 -15.40
CA SER A 734 -8.67 11.06 -14.49
C SER A 734 -8.83 12.19 -13.48
N LEU A 735 -10.05 12.30 -12.94
CA LEU A 735 -10.41 13.17 -11.83
C LEU A 735 -11.22 12.37 -10.82
N ASP A 736 -10.77 12.39 -9.56
CA ASP A 736 -11.43 11.75 -8.44
C ASP A 736 -11.73 12.77 -7.36
N LEU A 737 -12.88 12.65 -6.71
CA LEU A 737 -13.31 13.52 -5.61
C LEU A 737 -13.71 12.68 -4.41
N GLY A 738 -13.36 13.14 -3.22
CA GLY A 738 -13.73 12.51 -1.97
C GLY A 738 -14.30 13.52 -0.98
N LEU A 739 -15.26 13.08 -0.16
CA LEU A 739 -15.77 13.83 0.98
C LEU A 739 -15.88 12.89 2.17
N ARG A 740 -15.23 13.23 3.29
CA ARG A 740 -15.28 12.47 4.53
C ARG A 740 -15.79 13.36 5.66
N LYS A 741 -16.68 12.84 6.48
CA LYS A 741 -17.16 13.46 7.71
C LYS A 741 -16.95 12.54 8.89
N SER A 742 -16.39 13.06 9.97
CA SER A 742 -16.19 12.37 11.23
C SER A 742 -17.23 12.79 12.27
N PHE A 743 -17.71 11.84 13.07
CA PHE A 743 -18.67 12.00 14.15
C PHE A 743 -18.12 11.35 15.42
N TRP A 744 -18.68 11.69 16.60
CA TRP A 744 -18.38 11.08 17.91
C TRP A 744 -16.87 11.01 18.20
N ASN A 745 -16.21 12.16 18.21
CA ASN A 745 -14.76 12.25 18.41
C ASN A 745 -13.97 11.34 17.46
N ARG A 746 -14.38 11.30 16.18
CA ARG A 746 -13.80 10.49 15.09
C ARG A 746 -14.03 8.98 15.21
N ASN A 747 -14.82 8.49 16.19
CA ASN A 747 -15.14 7.06 16.29
C ASN A 747 -16.02 6.58 15.13
N LEU A 748 -16.88 7.43 14.57
CA LEU A 748 -17.66 7.12 13.38
C LEU A 748 -17.23 8.02 12.22
N GLN A 749 -16.91 7.40 11.08
CA GLN A 749 -16.54 8.10 9.85
C GLN A 749 -17.47 7.68 8.72
N VAL A 750 -17.94 8.66 7.94
CA VAL A 750 -18.72 8.44 6.72
C VAL A 750 -17.95 9.09 5.58
N SER A 751 -17.68 8.34 4.50
CA SER A 751 -16.98 8.85 3.32
C SER A 751 -17.76 8.54 2.05
N LEU A 752 -17.82 9.52 1.15
CA LEU A 752 -18.33 9.41 -0.21
C LEU A 752 -17.18 9.70 -1.17
N ASN A 753 -16.85 8.74 -2.03
CA ASN A 753 -15.78 8.85 -3.01
C ASN A 753 -16.33 8.64 -4.41
N GLY A 754 -15.91 9.48 -5.35
CA GLY A 754 -16.19 9.34 -6.78
C GLY A 754 -14.90 9.22 -7.56
N GLN A 755 -14.74 8.13 -8.28
CA GLN A 755 -13.59 7.82 -9.13
C GLN A 755 -13.90 7.98 -10.60
N ASN A 756 -12.88 8.38 -11.37
CA ASN A 756 -12.97 8.56 -12.83
C ASN A 756 -14.21 9.35 -13.22
N LEU A 757 -14.51 10.45 -12.50
CA LEU A 757 -15.74 11.23 -12.63
C LEU A 757 -15.96 11.77 -14.05
N LEU A 758 -14.88 12.04 -14.78
CA LEU A 758 -14.92 12.48 -16.17
C LEU A 758 -15.18 11.32 -17.15
N ASN A 759 -15.15 10.08 -16.69
CA ASN A 759 -15.22 8.86 -17.50
C ASN A 759 -14.16 8.82 -18.63
N SER A 760 -12.98 9.38 -18.35
CA SER A 760 -11.93 9.68 -19.34
C SER A 760 -10.74 8.72 -19.26
N PHE A 761 -10.65 7.92 -18.20
CA PHE A 761 -9.53 7.01 -17.99
C PHE A 761 -9.64 5.81 -18.92
N LYS A 762 -8.92 5.87 -20.03
CA LYS A 762 -8.82 4.80 -21.04
C LYS A 762 -7.39 4.70 -21.56
N PHE A 763 -7.03 3.49 -21.96
CA PHE A 763 -5.75 3.19 -22.59
C PHE A 763 -5.96 3.09 -24.10
N GLU A 764 -5.35 3.98 -24.85
CA GLU A 764 -5.41 3.98 -26.29
C GLU A 764 -4.00 3.90 -26.85
N ASN A 765 -3.73 2.86 -27.64
CA ASN A 765 -2.43 2.65 -28.26
C ASN A 765 -2.56 2.44 -29.75
N THR A 766 -1.62 3.03 -30.50
CA THR A 766 -1.39 2.74 -31.91
C THR A 766 -0.19 1.82 -32.00
N THR A 767 -0.35 0.67 -32.62
CA THR A 767 0.70 -0.32 -32.85
C THR A 767 0.81 -0.57 -34.35
N SER A 768 2.03 -0.55 -34.87
CA SER A 768 2.28 -0.86 -36.29
C SER A 768 3.44 -1.83 -36.43
N GLY A 769 3.41 -2.59 -37.51
CA GLY A 769 4.45 -3.51 -37.90
C GLY A 769 4.30 -3.92 -39.36
N PRO A 770 5.19 -4.78 -39.86
CA PRO A 770 5.11 -5.28 -41.20
C PRO A 770 3.74 -5.90 -41.51
N GLY A 771 3.04 -5.34 -42.49
CA GLY A 771 1.74 -5.83 -42.93
C GLY A 771 0.53 -5.41 -42.12
N PHE A 772 0.68 -4.54 -41.05
CA PHE A 772 -0.47 -4.08 -40.29
C PHE A 772 -0.27 -2.72 -39.63
N SER A 773 -1.38 -2.06 -39.32
CA SER A 773 -1.50 -0.94 -38.39
C SER A 773 -2.76 -1.15 -37.56
N GLN A 774 -2.68 -0.94 -36.24
CA GLN A 774 -3.80 -1.18 -35.32
C GLN A 774 -3.90 -0.07 -34.28
N VAL A 775 -5.11 0.46 -34.09
CA VAL A 775 -5.46 1.35 -32.99
C VAL A 775 -6.37 0.59 -32.04
N THR A 776 -5.98 0.47 -30.79
CA THR A 776 -6.77 -0.19 -29.74
C THR A 776 -7.08 0.79 -28.63
N SER A 777 -8.33 0.89 -28.23
CA SER A 777 -8.81 1.69 -27.09
C SER A 777 -9.49 0.77 -26.09
N ASN A 778 -9.08 0.81 -24.83
CA ASN A 778 -9.64 0.01 -23.74
C ASN A 778 -9.93 0.89 -22.53
N GLN A 779 -11.18 0.83 -22.08
CA GLN A 779 -11.63 1.36 -20.79
C GLN A 779 -12.01 0.17 -19.91
N PHE A 780 -11.24 -0.08 -18.84
CA PHE A 780 -11.43 -1.24 -17.97
C PHE A 780 -12.51 -1.01 -16.92
N PHE A 781 -12.79 0.24 -16.55
CA PHE A 781 -13.83 0.63 -15.60
C PHE A 781 -14.36 2.03 -15.91
N GLY A 782 -15.64 2.24 -15.71
CA GLY A 782 -16.32 3.53 -15.81
C GLY A 782 -16.23 4.36 -14.53
N ARG A 783 -17.17 5.31 -14.36
CA ARG A 783 -17.32 6.07 -13.12
C ARG A 783 -17.71 5.13 -11.98
N THR A 784 -17.12 5.33 -10.81
CA THR A 784 -17.47 4.60 -9.61
C THR A 784 -17.80 5.59 -8.49
N LEU A 785 -18.94 5.39 -7.83
CA LEU A 785 -19.30 6.10 -6.59
C LEU A 785 -19.29 5.09 -5.46
N ARG A 786 -18.66 5.44 -4.33
CA ARG A 786 -18.58 4.55 -3.17
C ARG A 786 -18.92 5.30 -1.89
N LEU A 787 -19.86 4.77 -1.10
CA LEU A 787 -20.20 5.21 0.23
C LEU A 787 -19.68 4.21 1.24
N ASN A 788 -18.85 4.65 2.21
CA ASN A 788 -18.36 3.81 3.29
C ASN A 788 -18.72 4.42 4.65
N VAL A 789 -18.99 3.54 5.61
CA VAL A 789 -19.15 3.86 7.03
C VAL A 789 -18.15 3.01 7.81
N THR A 790 -17.35 3.67 8.65
CA THR A 790 -16.35 3.00 9.51
C THR A 790 -16.62 3.39 10.96
N TRP A 791 -16.70 2.39 11.83
CA TRP A 791 -16.84 2.57 13.29
C TRP A 791 -15.60 2.03 13.98
N ASN A 792 -14.87 2.91 14.67
CA ASN A 792 -13.69 2.60 15.46
C ASN A 792 -14.09 2.45 16.94
N PHE A 793 -13.54 1.44 17.61
CA PHE A 793 -13.82 1.17 19.02
C PHE A 793 -12.55 0.75 19.77
N GLY A 794 -12.59 0.86 21.10
CA GLY A 794 -11.47 0.52 21.99
C GLY A 794 -10.64 1.74 22.39
N ASN A 795 -9.68 1.53 23.27
CA ASN A 795 -8.91 2.62 23.88
C ASN A 795 -7.41 2.45 23.56
N LEU A 796 -6.88 3.35 22.75
CA LEU A 796 -5.46 3.53 22.48
C LEU A 796 -4.99 4.87 23.05
N MET A 797 -5.02 5.02 24.40
CA MET A 797 -4.32 6.17 24.97
C MET A 797 -2.83 5.80 25.18
N PRO A 798 -1.85 6.62 24.73
CA PRO A 798 -0.44 6.41 25.05
C PRO A 798 -0.23 6.40 26.56
N LYS A 799 0.66 5.54 27.11
CA LYS A 799 1.15 5.72 28.48
C LYS A 799 1.87 7.07 28.51
N GLU A 800 1.45 7.97 29.40
CA GLU A 800 2.34 9.05 29.84
C GLU A 800 3.66 8.43 30.30
N LYS A 801 4.77 8.87 29.75
CA LYS A 801 6.08 8.52 30.28
C LYS A 801 6.10 8.94 31.76
N GLU A 802 6.16 7.99 32.70
CA GLU A 802 6.68 8.27 34.00
C GLU A 802 8.11 8.81 33.81
N GLU A 803 8.27 10.12 33.91
CA GLU A 803 9.60 10.70 34.14
C GLU A 803 10.13 10.08 35.42
N LYS A 804 11.05 9.11 35.30
CA LYS A 804 11.90 8.71 36.42
C LYS A 804 12.68 9.95 36.80
N GLY A 805 12.21 10.61 37.84
CA GLY A 805 12.94 11.69 38.48
C GLY A 805 14.36 11.21 38.86
N ASN A 806 15.35 11.76 38.18
CA ASN A 806 16.74 11.60 38.55
C ASN A 806 16.97 12.35 39.86
N ASN A 807 16.69 11.66 40.99
CA ASN A 807 17.23 12.10 42.28
C ASN A 807 18.73 11.86 42.25
N GLN A 808 19.48 12.83 41.75
CA GLN A 808 20.87 13.01 42.15
C GLN A 808 20.85 13.65 43.54
N GLU A 809 21.05 12.83 44.55
CA GLU A 809 21.50 13.27 45.87
C GLU A 809 22.81 14.04 45.74
N ASN A 810 22.74 15.32 45.94
CA ASN A 810 23.91 16.15 46.27
C ASN A 810 24.41 15.76 47.65
N ALA A 811 25.36 14.84 47.72
CA ALA A 811 26.21 14.70 48.90
C ALA A 811 27.32 15.77 48.76
N GLY A 812 27.16 16.79 49.56
CA GLY A 812 28.20 17.82 49.74
C GLY A 812 29.37 17.32 50.57
N GLY A 813 30.51 17.97 50.35
CA GLY A 813 31.48 18.19 51.41
C GLY A 813 32.79 17.50 51.19
N GLY A 814 33.88 18.28 51.15
CA GLY A 814 35.18 17.84 51.54
C GLY A 814 36.35 18.42 50.72
N GLU A 815 36.87 19.51 51.16
CA GLU A 815 38.16 20.06 50.77
C GLU A 815 39.32 19.05 50.94
N GLY A 816 40.38 19.22 50.13
CA GLY A 816 41.69 18.61 50.42
C GLY A 816 42.66 18.67 49.25
N ASP A 817 43.57 19.64 49.34
CA ASP A 817 44.77 19.80 48.58
C ASP A 817 45.50 18.50 48.13
N PHE A 818 45.97 18.44 46.91
CA PHE A 818 47.36 18.39 46.40
C PHE A 818 47.37 18.17 44.87
#